data_472fc076e4f652158e36baeb5fa6f371
#
_entry.id   472fc076e4f652158e36baeb5fa6f371
#
_cell.length_a   1.000
_cell.length_b   1.000
_cell.length_c   1.000
_cell.angle_alpha   90.00
_cell.angle_beta   90.00
_cell.angle_gamma   90.00
#
_symmetry.space_group_name_H-M   'P 1'
#
loop_
_entity.id
_entity.type
_entity.pdbx_description
1 polymer ?
#
loop_
_entity_poly.entity_id
_entity_poly.type
_entity_poly.pdbx_seq_one_letter_code
_entity_poly.pdbx_strand_id
1 'polypeptide(L)'
;MRDAKPVGAAAARSLALPRVTRTALFLSAIVVLGLALRIWFIAANDIDPRYSAADDGDYYQRALRLAATGEYLDNSWLIRPPGHVFMFAAMLKAAMWLGDPTLGIGMIRGLHVLLSLLLIPVGYDLARRLFGRSAGLIFATLMAVWFPLVELPALILSEPLFLFMLTLHCWLLVRWRDSRRVPKARPALWLVGAGITLAMASLARSPAFYSAAFVLGFLLWETWDGGRWTVDGRRWAGWVRRWLVAALAFLVPFAAVIAPWTIRNYVVYERLIIIDTLGPVNLWMSMSDAVNEGRGEGEAKSILAGIPQEQRQEFVSDDIGRILREEPARLVRNFWPHFIHIWKAQFVEDYFVKVSFFTRPLRELWPLGALGDLLWLVFSLASVFALATRPREGGMRLLALGWIGYSCLTVMLIHVEPRYLLPVWLFMALYGAAALGALADWLALRRADRPAATKVARSYLRSPWGLAGLGLCAGLLALILTYRDYPRIIGAGVQRELQRSAGDRAYAAGDTQGAIAAYEQMLAIHPDFVDGRTDLARVYLELGRYDEGWAALGDRQTHRSDMLRGALSRGQGANDRAIFYFEDAEVRAGEDIQKLSLEWLRPTPVNALRLGNGLDFGYLDGFSFGEDGPPDLDGTPRSYRWLQGAGVIELPLPAPLREGNVVRLRAAGGVPGDTPLRVTIGDTTTTLPVRAGEWRTYRIAVPPELEGQQRLRITLAAPTFIPVQLNPAVGDARLLSVMISDVAVE
;
A
#
# COMPACT_ATOMS: atom_id res chain seq x y z
N MET A 1 56.08 52.88 -37.00
CA MET A 1 56.85 52.12 -36.02
C MET A 1 55.89 51.82 -34.85
N ARG A 2 55.47 50.58 -34.85
CA ARG A 2 55.55 49.53 -33.79
C ARG A 2 54.73 49.89 -32.56
N ASP A 3 53.60 49.25 -32.46
CA ASP A 3 53.19 48.18 -31.58
C ASP A 3 53.49 48.34 -30.08
N ALA A 4 52.47 48.55 -29.29
CA ALA A 4 52.40 48.07 -27.92
C ALA A 4 50.95 47.60 -27.60
N LYS A 5 50.76 46.30 -27.52
CA LYS A 5 49.58 45.66 -26.93
C LYS A 5 49.56 45.90 -25.43
N PRO A 6 48.42 46.14 -24.78
CA PRO A 6 48.31 45.96 -23.33
C PRO A 6 48.01 44.48 -23.04
N VAL A 7 48.91 43.91 -22.26
CA VAL A 7 48.79 42.56 -21.65
C VAL A 7 47.91 42.65 -20.40
N GLY A 8 46.90 41.81 -20.33
CA GLY A 8 46.46 41.24 -19.08
C GLY A 8 45.37 41.95 -18.29
N ALA A 9 44.09 41.73 -18.69
CA ALA A 9 43.02 41.62 -17.74
C ALA A 9 42.61 40.14 -17.66
N ALA A 10 43.19 39.41 -16.75
CA ALA A 10 42.72 38.10 -16.35
C ALA A 10 41.33 38.31 -15.73
N ALA A 11 40.30 38.17 -16.54
CA ALA A 11 38.90 38.18 -16.10
C ALA A 11 38.72 37.03 -15.10
N ALA A 12 38.44 37.36 -13.86
CA ALA A 12 37.91 36.43 -12.88
C ALA A 12 36.66 35.78 -13.52
N ARG A 13 36.82 34.58 -14.10
CA ARG A 13 35.74 33.75 -14.51
C ARG A 13 34.98 33.37 -13.22
N SER A 14 33.90 34.11 -12.93
CA SER A 14 32.92 33.68 -11.95
C SER A 14 32.51 32.26 -12.33
N LEU A 15 32.65 31.33 -11.43
CA LEU A 15 32.18 29.95 -11.49
C LEU A 15 30.63 29.97 -11.49
N ALA A 16 30.01 30.62 -12.47
CA ALA A 16 28.59 30.49 -12.72
C ALA A 16 28.37 29.14 -13.38
N LEU A 17 28.00 28.13 -12.59
CA LEU A 17 27.58 26.83 -13.07
C LEU A 17 26.55 27.01 -14.21
N PRO A 18 26.70 26.33 -15.34
CA PRO A 18 25.77 26.46 -16.45
C PRO A 18 24.34 26.14 -16.00
N ARG A 19 23.35 26.78 -16.57
CA ARG A 19 21.92 26.62 -16.19
C ARG A 19 21.46 25.17 -16.13
N VAL A 20 22.03 24.29 -16.96
CA VAL A 20 21.75 22.83 -16.96
C VAL A 20 22.18 22.21 -15.63
N THR A 21 23.35 22.59 -15.10
CA THR A 21 23.87 22.08 -13.84
C THR A 21 23.00 22.45 -12.63
N ARG A 22 22.43 23.68 -12.61
CA ARG A 22 21.51 24.11 -11.54
C ARG A 22 20.21 23.26 -11.51
N THR A 23 19.64 22.98 -12.68
CA THR A 23 18.43 22.14 -12.75
C THR A 23 18.72 20.71 -12.31
N ALA A 24 19.85 20.17 -12.73
CA ALA A 24 20.28 18.82 -12.32
C ALA A 24 20.47 18.75 -10.79
N LEU A 25 21.12 19.78 -10.20
CA LEU A 25 21.30 19.85 -8.74
C LEU A 25 19.95 19.90 -8.00
N PHE A 26 18.99 20.73 -8.46
CA PHE A 26 17.65 20.77 -7.86
C PHE A 26 16.91 19.44 -7.99
N LEU A 27 16.98 18.80 -9.16
CA LEU A 27 16.34 17.50 -9.37
C LEU A 27 16.99 16.43 -8.51
N SER A 28 18.31 16.41 -8.39
CA SER A 28 19.03 15.49 -7.50
C SER A 28 18.64 15.71 -6.04
N ALA A 29 18.52 16.96 -5.58
CA ALA A 29 18.05 17.26 -4.22
C ALA A 29 16.62 16.76 -3.98
N ILE A 30 15.73 16.91 -4.96
CA ILE A 30 14.34 16.38 -4.91
C ILE A 30 14.35 14.85 -4.81
N VAL A 31 15.18 14.17 -5.60
CA VAL A 31 15.33 12.70 -5.58
C VAL A 31 15.87 12.23 -4.22
N VAL A 32 16.91 12.89 -3.69
CA VAL A 32 17.48 12.59 -2.36
C VAL A 32 16.45 12.79 -1.25
N LEU A 33 15.68 13.88 -1.29
CA LEU A 33 14.57 14.11 -0.36
C LEU A 33 13.52 12.99 -0.46
N GLY A 34 13.13 12.64 -1.69
CA GLY A 34 12.19 11.55 -1.94
C GLY A 34 12.69 10.20 -1.41
N LEU A 35 13.98 9.90 -1.55
CA LEU A 35 14.60 8.71 -0.98
C LEU A 35 14.56 8.74 0.56
N ALA A 36 14.99 9.85 1.16
CA ALA A 36 15.02 10.00 2.62
C ALA A 36 13.64 9.80 3.25
N LEU A 37 12.59 10.40 2.65
CA LEU A 37 11.21 10.25 3.14
C LEU A 37 10.71 8.80 3.07
N ARG A 38 11.03 8.05 2.02
CA ARG A 38 10.62 6.66 1.85
C ARG A 38 11.34 5.72 2.81
N ILE A 39 12.66 5.90 2.97
CA ILE A 39 13.43 5.12 3.94
C ILE A 39 12.96 5.42 5.36
N TRP A 40 12.76 6.70 5.69
CA TRP A 40 12.21 7.09 6.97
C TRP A 40 10.85 6.46 7.24
N PHE A 41 9.94 6.48 6.25
CA PHE A 41 8.60 5.88 6.43
C PHE A 41 8.68 4.37 6.62
N ILE A 42 9.51 3.66 5.83
CA ILE A 42 9.72 2.21 5.98
C ILE A 42 10.31 1.88 7.37
N ALA A 43 11.26 2.66 7.84
CA ALA A 43 11.90 2.44 9.15
C ALA A 43 10.96 2.78 10.33
N ALA A 44 10.08 3.77 10.16
CA ALA A 44 9.12 4.16 11.19
C ALA A 44 7.87 3.26 11.26
N ASN A 45 7.60 2.48 10.20
CA ASN A 45 6.40 1.65 10.08
C ASN A 45 6.81 0.22 9.76
N ASP A 46 6.93 -0.59 10.79
CA ASP A 46 7.24 -2.03 10.69
C ASP A 46 5.98 -2.82 10.29
N ILE A 47 5.62 -2.71 9.01
CA ILE A 47 4.49 -3.44 8.43
C ILE A 47 5.03 -4.73 7.83
N ASP A 48 4.69 -5.87 8.40
CA ASP A 48 5.08 -7.18 7.87
C ASP A 48 3.92 -7.81 7.10
N PRO A 49 4.05 -7.99 5.76
CA PRO A 49 2.99 -8.55 4.94
C PRO A 49 2.68 -10.01 5.24
N ARG A 50 3.56 -10.73 5.97
CA ARG A 50 3.32 -12.12 6.36
C ARG A 50 2.10 -12.27 7.26
N TYR A 51 1.79 -11.24 8.04
CA TYR A 51 0.67 -11.20 8.99
C TYR A 51 -0.55 -10.45 8.45
N SER A 52 -0.46 -9.87 7.26
CA SER A 52 -1.56 -9.11 6.68
C SER A 52 -2.63 -10.03 6.09
N ALA A 53 -3.88 -9.86 6.54
CA ALA A 53 -5.06 -10.47 5.94
C ALA A 53 -5.58 -9.71 4.70
N ALA A 54 -4.89 -8.65 4.29
CA ALA A 54 -5.24 -7.80 3.16
C ALA A 54 -4.53 -8.22 1.85
N ASP A 55 -4.65 -7.42 0.81
CA ASP A 55 -4.08 -7.71 -0.51
C ASP A 55 -2.56 -7.91 -0.52
N ASP A 56 -1.83 -7.22 0.33
CA ASP A 56 -0.38 -7.35 0.45
C ASP A 56 0.04 -8.74 0.97
N GLY A 57 -0.70 -9.31 1.92
CA GLY A 57 -0.52 -10.70 2.36
C GLY A 57 -0.81 -11.70 1.25
N ASP A 58 -1.95 -11.55 0.54
CA ASP A 58 -2.31 -12.41 -0.59
C ASP A 58 -1.25 -12.35 -1.71
N TYR A 59 -0.77 -11.17 -2.07
CA TYR A 59 0.27 -11.02 -3.08
C TYR A 59 1.61 -11.61 -2.65
N TYR A 60 1.98 -11.44 -1.38
CA TYR A 60 3.18 -12.04 -0.83
C TYR A 60 3.14 -13.58 -0.89
N GLN A 61 2.03 -14.20 -0.46
CA GLN A 61 1.88 -15.67 -0.47
C GLN A 61 1.89 -16.22 -1.89
N ARG A 62 1.22 -15.58 -2.84
CA ARG A 62 1.28 -15.96 -4.28
C ARG A 62 2.69 -15.87 -4.83
N ALA A 63 3.40 -14.79 -4.53
CA ALA A 63 4.76 -14.59 -4.98
C ALA A 63 5.74 -15.59 -4.35
N LEU A 64 5.57 -15.90 -3.07
CA LEU A 64 6.39 -16.87 -2.34
C LEU A 64 6.22 -18.27 -2.94
N ARG A 65 4.97 -18.72 -3.18
CA ARG A 65 4.72 -20.00 -3.84
C ARG A 65 5.32 -20.03 -5.25
N LEU A 66 5.11 -19.00 -6.05
CA LEU A 66 5.70 -18.92 -7.40
C LEU A 66 7.23 -18.99 -7.35
N ALA A 67 7.88 -18.28 -6.41
CA ALA A 67 9.33 -18.32 -6.24
C ALA A 67 9.82 -19.70 -5.80
N ALA A 68 9.07 -20.36 -4.94
CA ALA A 68 9.42 -21.66 -4.36
C ALA A 68 9.24 -22.82 -5.34
N THR A 69 8.11 -22.86 -6.06
CA THR A 69 7.68 -24.01 -6.87
C THR A 69 7.68 -23.76 -8.38
N GLY A 70 7.66 -22.51 -8.81
CA GLY A 70 7.41 -22.13 -10.21
C GLY A 70 5.94 -22.12 -10.60
N GLU A 71 5.03 -22.47 -9.67
CA GLU A 71 3.59 -22.50 -9.90
C GLU A 71 2.92 -21.21 -9.44
N TYR A 72 2.10 -20.62 -10.31
CA TYR A 72 1.27 -19.47 -9.93
C TYR A 72 0.02 -19.96 -9.18
N LEU A 73 -0.10 -19.57 -7.91
CA LEU A 73 -1.27 -19.89 -7.10
C LEU A 73 -2.47 -19.03 -7.54
N ASP A 74 -3.47 -19.69 -8.09
CA ASP A 74 -4.76 -19.09 -8.37
C ASP A 74 -5.86 -19.81 -7.61
N ASN A 75 -6.80 -19.05 -7.09
CA ASN A 75 -8.11 -19.61 -6.77
C ASN A 75 -8.88 -19.73 -8.10
N SER A 76 -9.55 -20.86 -8.34
CA SER A 76 -10.28 -21.12 -9.59
C SER A 76 -11.32 -20.04 -9.93
N TRP A 77 -11.76 -19.29 -8.95
CA TRP A 77 -12.77 -18.22 -9.08
C TRP A 77 -12.19 -16.80 -9.06
N LEU A 78 -11.01 -16.59 -8.48
CA LEU A 78 -10.41 -15.26 -8.29
C LEU A 78 -8.99 -15.22 -8.84
N ILE A 79 -8.88 -14.89 -10.12
CA ILE A 79 -7.61 -14.73 -10.81
C ILE A 79 -7.17 -13.27 -10.64
N ARG A 80 -5.95 -13.08 -10.14
CA ARG A 80 -5.35 -11.76 -9.93
C ARG A 80 -4.45 -11.36 -11.12
N PRO A 81 -4.25 -10.06 -11.38
CA PRO A 81 -3.25 -9.61 -12.34
C PRO A 81 -1.85 -10.10 -11.96
N PRO A 82 -1.05 -10.68 -12.89
CA PRO A 82 0.17 -11.38 -12.54
C PRO A 82 1.41 -10.50 -12.40
N GLY A 83 1.44 -9.29 -12.98
CA GLY A 83 2.67 -8.54 -13.22
C GLY A 83 3.46 -8.21 -11.95
N HIS A 84 2.78 -7.77 -10.89
CA HIS A 84 3.42 -7.49 -9.62
C HIS A 84 3.81 -8.77 -8.88
N VAL A 85 3.01 -9.85 -8.97
CA VAL A 85 3.33 -11.14 -8.34
C VAL A 85 4.61 -11.74 -8.96
N PHE A 86 4.78 -11.69 -10.28
CA PHE A 86 6.02 -12.11 -10.93
C PHE A 86 7.23 -11.27 -10.51
N MET A 87 7.04 -9.96 -10.37
CA MET A 87 8.09 -9.06 -9.89
C MET A 87 8.50 -9.41 -8.44
N PHE A 88 7.54 -9.65 -7.55
CA PHE A 88 7.81 -10.05 -6.17
C PHE A 88 8.47 -11.43 -6.09
N ALA A 89 7.97 -12.39 -6.88
CA ALA A 89 8.54 -13.73 -6.96
C ALA A 89 10.01 -13.70 -7.42
N ALA A 90 10.37 -12.82 -8.35
CA ALA A 90 11.75 -12.65 -8.76
C ALA A 90 12.65 -12.16 -7.62
N MET A 91 12.17 -11.23 -6.77
CA MET A 91 12.90 -10.76 -5.59
C MET A 91 13.03 -11.84 -4.52
N LEU A 92 11.93 -12.56 -4.24
CA LEU A 92 11.95 -13.68 -3.30
C LEU A 92 12.86 -14.81 -3.79
N LYS A 93 12.84 -15.13 -5.10
CA LYS A 93 13.74 -16.14 -5.69
C LYS A 93 15.21 -15.72 -5.57
N ALA A 94 15.51 -14.43 -5.78
CA ALA A 94 16.86 -13.90 -5.60
C ALA A 94 17.30 -14.00 -4.12
N ALA A 95 16.41 -13.69 -3.16
CA ALA A 95 16.68 -13.86 -1.72
C ALA A 95 16.97 -15.33 -1.37
N MET A 96 16.17 -16.27 -1.89
CA MET A 96 16.41 -17.72 -1.74
C MET A 96 17.76 -18.14 -2.33
N TRP A 97 18.13 -17.60 -3.49
CA TRP A 97 19.43 -17.87 -4.13
C TRP A 97 20.60 -17.33 -3.31
N LEU A 98 20.42 -16.21 -2.60
CA LEU A 98 21.40 -15.66 -1.65
C LEU A 98 21.48 -16.46 -0.33
N GLY A 99 20.63 -17.48 -0.14
CA GLY A 99 20.60 -18.34 1.03
C GLY A 99 19.81 -17.81 2.22
N ASP A 100 19.13 -16.65 2.06
CA ASP A 100 18.29 -16.06 3.11
C ASP A 100 16.96 -15.54 2.53
N PRO A 101 15.90 -16.37 2.53
CA PRO A 101 14.59 -15.98 2.06
C PRO A 101 13.96 -14.79 2.81
N THR A 102 14.41 -14.51 4.03
CA THR A 102 13.87 -13.40 4.85
C THR A 102 14.21 -12.03 4.27
N LEU A 103 15.28 -11.93 3.46
CA LEU A 103 15.64 -10.71 2.74
C LEU A 103 14.62 -10.31 1.67
N GLY A 104 13.73 -11.24 1.26
CA GLY A 104 12.83 -11.05 0.12
C GLY A 104 11.92 -9.84 0.27
N ILE A 105 11.34 -9.61 1.45
CA ILE A 105 10.49 -8.45 1.74
C ILE A 105 11.28 -7.15 1.59
N GLY A 106 12.49 -7.10 2.15
CA GLY A 106 13.38 -5.95 2.01
C GLY A 106 13.76 -5.66 0.55
N MET A 107 13.99 -6.71 -0.25
CA MET A 107 14.29 -6.59 -1.68
C MET A 107 13.08 -6.07 -2.48
N ILE A 108 11.85 -6.52 -2.18
CA ILE A 108 10.61 -6.01 -2.79
C ILE A 108 10.45 -4.52 -2.46
N ARG A 109 10.60 -4.14 -1.19
CA ARG A 109 10.53 -2.73 -0.75
C ARG A 109 11.62 -1.87 -1.41
N GLY A 110 12.83 -2.39 -1.51
CA GLY A 110 13.93 -1.72 -2.22
C GLY A 110 13.61 -1.47 -3.69
N LEU A 111 13.00 -2.44 -4.38
CA LEU A 111 12.55 -2.29 -5.76
C LEU A 111 11.39 -1.28 -5.87
N HIS A 112 10.44 -1.28 -4.93
CA HIS A 112 9.38 -0.27 -4.88
C HIS A 112 9.93 1.15 -4.67
N VAL A 113 10.92 1.31 -3.78
CA VAL A 113 11.63 2.59 -3.60
C VAL A 113 12.29 3.01 -4.91
N LEU A 114 13.00 2.10 -5.60
CA LEU A 114 13.63 2.39 -6.89
C LEU A 114 12.61 2.85 -7.94
N LEU A 115 11.49 2.12 -8.13
CA LEU A 115 10.43 2.50 -9.07
C LEU A 115 9.83 3.86 -8.74
N SER A 116 9.58 4.12 -7.46
CA SER A 116 9.05 5.38 -6.97
C SER A 116 10.03 6.55 -7.14
N LEU A 117 11.34 6.31 -7.03
CA LEU A 117 12.36 7.32 -7.31
C LEU A 117 12.54 7.59 -8.79
N LEU A 118 12.49 6.56 -9.64
CA LEU A 118 12.55 6.71 -11.10
C LEU A 118 11.35 7.48 -11.67
N LEU A 119 10.21 7.41 -11.00
CA LEU A 119 9.02 8.21 -11.33
C LEU A 119 9.30 9.72 -11.28
N ILE A 120 10.20 10.19 -10.39
CA ILE A 120 10.52 11.61 -10.22
C ILE A 120 11.19 12.21 -11.48
N PRO A 121 12.33 11.70 -12.00
CA PRO A 121 12.96 12.23 -13.19
C PRO A 121 12.15 11.98 -14.47
N VAL A 122 11.46 10.84 -14.60
CA VAL A 122 10.58 10.56 -15.74
C VAL A 122 9.41 11.55 -15.75
N GLY A 123 8.78 11.75 -14.60
CA GLY A 123 7.69 12.71 -14.44
C GLY A 123 8.14 14.16 -14.65
N TYR A 124 9.35 14.53 -14.17
CA TYR A 124 9.95 15.83 -14.46
C TYR A 124 10.05 16.07 -15.97
N ASP A 125 10.63 15.13 -16.74
CA ASP A 125 10.83 15.31 -18.17
C ASP A 125 9.48 15.28 -18.93
N LEU A 126 8.51 14.46 -18.49
CA LEU A 126 7.14 14.45 -19.00
C LEU A 126 6.48 15.84 -18.85
N ALA A 127 6.40 16.35 -17.63
CA ALA A 127 5.76 17.63 -17.35
C ALA A 127 6.52 18.81 -17.97
N ARG A 128 7.86 18.76 -18.00
CA ARG A 128 8.70 19.76 -18.66
C ARG A 128 8.46 19.85 -20.17
N ARG A 129 8.30 18.71 -20.85
CA ARG A 129 8.03 18.65 -22.30
C ARG A 129 6.64 19.14 -22.65
N LEU A 130 5.69 18.90 -21.78
CA LEU A 130 4.31 19.35 -21.98
C LEU A 130 4.13 20.83 -21.63
N PHE A 131 4.66 21.27 -20.48
CA PHE A 131 4.25 22.52 -19.85
C PHE A 131 5.41 23.45 -19.44
N GLY A 132 6.65 23.05 -19.67
CA GLY A 132 7.83 23.84 -19.36
C GLY A 132 8.52 23.46 -18.04
N ARG A 133 9.66 24.15 -17.77
CA ARG A 133 10.57 23.79 -16.67
C ARG A 133 9.92 23.93 -15.29
N SER A 134 9.18 25.01 -15.04
CA SER A 134 8.54 25.26 -13.76
C SER A 134 7.53 24.17 -13.41
N ALA A 135 6.69 23.77 -14.37
CA ALA A 135 5.76 22.65 -14.22
C ALA A 135 6.50 21.34 -13.95
N GLY A 136 7.61 21.08 -14.66
CA GLY A 136 8.44 19.89 -14.43
C GLY A 136 8.94 19.80 -13.00
N LEU A 137 9.51 20.88 -12.47
CA LEU A 137 10.04 20.91 -11.09
C LEU A 137 8.93 20.75 -10.05
N ILE A 138 7.78 21.41 -10.24
CA ILE A 138 6.63 21.28 -9.33
C ILE A 138 6.10 19.85 -9.33
N PHE A 139 5.95 19.23 -10.50
CA PHE A 139 5.51 17.84 -10.60
C PHE A 139 6.50 16.87 -9.91
N ALA A 140 7.81 17.04 -10.16
CA ALA A 140 8.85 16.24 -9.54
C ALA A 140 8.85 16.37 -8.00
N THR A 141 8.69 17.60 -7.49
CA THR A 141 8.59 17.86 -6.04
C THR A 141 7.38 17.16 -5.45
N LEU A 142 6.21 17.26 -6.10
CA LEU A 142 5.01 16.57 -5.64
C LEU A 142 5.20 15.05 -5.60
N MET A 143 5.79 14.46 -6.66
CA MET A 143 6.07 13.02 -6.68
C MET A 143 7.04 12.58 -5.57
N ALA A 144 7.91 13.47 -5.11
CA ALA A 144 8.84 13.19 -4.02
C ALA A 144 8.19 13.25 -2.63
N VAL A 145 7.31 14.23 -2.38
CA VAL A 145 6.86 14.58 -1.02
C VAL A 145 5.39 14.25 -0.73
N TRP A 146 4.57 13.94 -1.73
CA TRP A 146 3.17 13.65 -1.51
C TRP A 146 2.99 12.36 -0.72
N PHE A 147 2.35 12.46 0.42
CA PHE A 147 2.31 11.40 1.43
C PHE A 147 1.86 10.03 0.89
N PRO A 148 0.76 9.89 0.10
CA PRO A 148 0.39 8.61 -0.49
C PRO A 148 1.50 7.95 -1.33
N LEU A 149 2.37 8.74 -1.99
CA LEU A 149 3.50 8.21 -2.77
C LEU A 149 4.74 7.91 -1.92
N VAL A 150 4.82 8.45 -0.71
CA VAL A 150 5.86 8.13 0.27
C VAL A 150 5.57 6.81 0.96
N GLU A 151 4.31 6.52 1.28
CA GLU A 151 3.92 5.29 1.96
C GLU A 151 3.89 4.05 1.06
N LEU A 152 3.48 4.19 -0.21
CA LEU A 152 3.31 3.05 -1.13
C LEU A 152 4.50 2.08 -1.20
N PRO A 153 5.78 2.52 -1.19
CA PRO A 153 6.91 1.60 -1.22
C PRO A 153 7.07 0.72 0.02
N ALA A 154 6.48 1.08 1.15
CA ALA A 154 6.50 0.25 2.36
C ALA A 154 5.56 -0.95 2.25
N LEU A 155 4.52 -0.84 1.42
CA LEU A 155 3.49 -1.85 1.21
C LEU A 155 3.87 -2.79 0.07
N ILE A 156 3.48 -4.06 0.17
CA ILE A 156 3.67 -5.05 -0.91
C ILE A 156 2.42 -5.06 -1.80
N LEU A 157 2.26 -3.98 -2.57
CA LEU A 157 1.10 -3.75 -3.42
C LEU A 157 1.51 -3.57 -4.89
N SER A 158 0.53 -3.66 -5.79
CA SER A 158 0.72 -3.51 -7.24
C SER A 158 0.98 -2.08 -7.70
N GLU A 159 0.64 -1.11 -6.86
CA GLU A 159 0.57 0.32 -7.17
C GLU A 159 1.90 0.95 -7.56
N PRO A 160 3.05 0.65 -6.92
CA PRO A 160 4.34 1.23 -7.32
C PRO A 160 4.72 0.86 -8.76
N LEU A 161 4.55 -0.41 -9.13
CA LEU A 161 4.81 -0.87 -10.50
C LEU A 161 3.85 -0.22 -11.50
N PHE A 162 2.56 -0.23 -11.18
CA PHE A 162 1.52 0.33 -12.02
C PHE A 162 1.75 1.82 -12.30
N LEU A 163 1.98 2.64 -11.27
CA LEU A 163 2.14 4.08 -11.40
C LEU A 163 3.40 4.44 -12.19
N PHE A 164 4.50 3.73 -11.96
CA PHE A 164 5.73 3.91 -12.74
C PHE A 164 5.51 3.58 -14.21
N MET A 165 4.91 2.42 -14.53
CA MET A 165 4.66 1.99 -15.91
C MET A 165 3.69 2.92 -16.63
N LEU A 166 2.64 3.42 -15.96
CA LEU A 166 1.70 4.39 -16.53
C LEU A 166 2.38 5.74 -16.81
N THR A 167 3.24 6.22 -15.90
CA THR A 167 3.97 7.47 -16.11
C THR A 167 4.99 7.34 -17.25
N LEU A 168 5.71 6.23 -17.29
CA LEU A 168 6.66 5.90 -18.37
C LEU A 168 5.94 5.77 -19.72
N HIS A 169 4.76 5.13 -19.74
CA HIS A 169 3.90 5.07 -20.91
C HIS A 169 3.55 6.46 -21.46
N CYS A 170 3.05 7.35 -20.61
CA CYS A 170 2.74 8.73 -20.99
C CYS A 170 3.97 9.49 -21.51
N TRP A 171 5.12 9.30 -20.86
CA TRP A 171 6.39 9.87 -21.29
C TRP A 171 6.80 9.39 -22.68
N LEU A 172 6.69 8.07 -22.94
CA LEU A 172 7.01 7.47 -24.25
C LEU A 172 6.09 7.99 -25.36
N LEU A 173 4.80 8.19 -25.10
CA LEU A 173 3.86 8.82 -26.04
C LEU A 173 4.28 10.26 -26.38
N VAL A 174 4.70 11.04 -25.39
CA VAL A 174 5.19 12.42 -25.62
C VAL A 174 6.52 12.39 -26.38
N ARG A 175 7.43 11.46 -26.07
CA ARG A 175 8.68 11.26 -26.82
C ARG A 175 8.42 10.88 -28.28
N TRP A 176 7.44 10.01 -28.53
CA TRP A 176 6.98 9.72 -29.90
C TRP A 176 6.51 10.98 -30.61
N ARG A 177 5.61 11.73 -30.01
CA ARG A 177 5.09 12.99 -30.59
C ARG A 177 6.23 13.94 -30.95
N ASP A 178 7.16 14.17 -30.04
CA ASP A 178 8.29 15.07 -30.24
C ASP A 178 9.25 14.55 -31.33
N SER A 179 9.51 13.25 -31.36
CA SER A 179 10.43 12.63 -32.31
C SER A 179 9.97 12.66 -33.76
N ARG A 180 8.65 12.78 -34.00
CA ARG A 180 8.08 12.91 -35.37
C ARG A 180 8.57 14.16 -36.11
N ARG A 181 9.03 15.17 -35.39
CA ARG A 181 9.54 16.43 -35.91
C ARG A 181 11.06 16.42 -36.14
N VAL A 182 11.73 15.34 -35.75
CA VAL A 182 13.20 15.23 -35.84
C VAL A 182 13.58 14.38 -37.06
N PRO A 183 14.37 14.92 -38.01
CA PRO A 183 14.85 14.15 -39.15
C PRO A 183 15.68 12.93 -38.67
N LYS A 184 15.52 11.79 -39.36
CA LYS A 184 16.22 10.50 -39.08
C LYS A 184 15.87 9.87 -37.72
N ALA A 185 14.94 10.40 -36.93
CA ALA A 185 14.44 9.72 -35.72
C ALA A 185 13.69 8.42 -36.11
N ARG A 186 13.63 7.48 -35.16
CA ARG A 186 12.84 6.25 -35.28
C ARG A 186 11.60 6.31 -34.36
N PRO A 187 10.56 7.08 -34.74
CA PRO A 187 9.42 7.31 -33.84
C PRO A 187 8.69 6.03 -33.45
N ALA A 188 8.66 5.00 -34.32
CA ALA A 188 8.01 3.73 -34.04
C ALA A 188 8.54 3.05 -32.77
N LEU A 189 9.83 3.18 -32.45
CA LEU A 189 10.41 2.55 -31.25
C LEU A 189 9.79 3.10 -29.95
N TRP A 190 9.41 4.39 -29.93
CA TRP A 190 8.71 4.97 -28.79
C TRP A 190 7.31 4.40 -28.61
N LEU A 191 6.61 4.08 -29.71
CA LEU A 191 5.29 3.43 -29.66
C LEU A 191 5.38 1.97 -29.24
N VAL A 192 6.39 1.25 -29.70
CA VAL A 192 6.68 -0.11 -29.22
C VAL A 192 6.88 -0.08 -27.69
N GLY A 193 7.73 0.82 -27.21
CA GLY A 193 7.93 0.99 -25.75
C GLY A 193 6.65 1.39 -25.02
N ALA A 194 5.83 2.29 -25.61
CA ALA A 194 4.55 2.68 -25.05
C ALA A 194 3.55 1.49 -24.97
N GLY A 195 3.53 0.62 -25.98
CA GLY A 195 2.72 -0.60 -25.95
C GLY A 195 3.15 -1.57 -24.85
N ILE A 196 4.47 -1.83 -24.76
CA ILE A 196 5.04 -2.69 -23.71
C ILE A 196 4.72 -2.15 -22.32
N THR A 197 4.94 -0.86 -22.08
CA THR A 197 4.73 -0.27 -20.75
C THR A 197 3.25 -0.23 -20.34
N LEU A 198 2.33 0.00 -21.27
CA LEU A 198 0.90 -0.08 -20.98
C LEU A 198 0.46 -1.53 -20.71
N ALA A 199 1.00 -2.51 -21.44
CA ALA A 199 0.74 -3.91 -21.17
C ALA A 199 1.25 -4.33 -19.78
N MET A 200 2.45 -3.91 -19.40
CA MET A 200 2.99 -4.13 -18.04
C MET A 200 2.12 -3.45 -16.95
N ALA A 201 1.66 -2.23 -17.21
CA ALA A 201 0.70 -1.57 -16.33
C ALA A 201 -0.62 -2.36 -16.22
N SER A 202 -1.11 -2.92 -17.34
CA SER A 202 -2.33 -3.75 -17.39
C SER A 202 -2.16 -5.06 -16.64
N LEU A 203 -1.01 -5.71 -16.76
CA LEU A 203 -0.68 -6.92 -15.99
C LEU A 203 -0.45 -6.64 -14.50
N ALA A 204 -0.12 -5.40 -14.12
CA ALA A 204 -0.09 -4.99 -12.72
C ALA A 204 -1.50 -4.67 -12.19
N ARG A 205 -2.34 -3.98 -12.99
CA ARG A 205 -3.74 -3.63 -12.66
C ARG A 205 -4.58 -3.60 -13.94
N SER A 206 -5.53 -4.51 -14.04
CA SER A 206 -6.34 -4.75 -15.23
C SER A 206 -7.10 -3.53 -15.79
N PRO A 207 -7.54 -2.51 -15.00
CA PRO A 207 -8.18 -1.34 -15.58
C PRO A 207 -7.33 -0.61 -16.63
N ALA A 208 -6.00 -0.72 -16.58
CA ALA A 208 -5.13 -0.12 -17.60
C ALA A 208 -5.33 -0.72 -19.01
N PHE A 209 -5.80 -1.95 -19.12
CA PHE A 209 -6.05 -2.61 -20.39
C PHE A 209 -7.00 -1.80 -21.29
N TYR A 210 -8.09 -1.34 -20.73
CA TYR A 210 -9.12 -0.60 -21.49
C TYR A 210 -8.66 0.79 -21.94
N SER A 211 -7.61 1.32 -21.30
CA SER A 211 -7.05 2.62 -21.70
C SER A 211 -6.34 2.61 -23.04
N ALA A 212 -6.07 1.45 -23.61
CA ALA A 212 -5.58 1.32 -25.00
C ALA A 212 -6.49 2.07 -25.98
N ALA A 213 -7.81 2.13 -25.73
CA ALA A 213 -8.75 2.90 -26.54
C ALA A 213 -8.43 4.42 -26.50
N PHE A 214 -8.06 4.95 -25.33
CA PHE A 214 -7.68 6.36 -25.19
C PHE A 214 -6.36 6.67 -25.89
N VAL A 215 -5.44 5.72 -25.90
CA VAL A 215 -4.18 5.81 -26.65
C VAL A 215 -4.46 5.84 -28.15
N LEU A 216 -5.37 5.02 -28.65
CA LEU A 216 -5.79 5.08 -30.07
C LEU A 216 -6.40 6.44 -30.42
N GLY A 217 -7.21 7.01 -29.52
CA GLY A 217 -7.73 8.38 -29.65
C GLY A 217 -6.62 9.44 -29.62
N PHE A 218 -5.61 9.29 -28.75
CA PHE A 218 -4.41 10.14 -28.73
C PHE A 218 -3.65 10.05 -30.07
N LEU A 219 -3.41 8.85 -30.59
CA LEU A 219 -2.73 8.63 -31.86
C LEU A 219 -3.52 9.23 -33.04
N LEU A 220 -4.84 9.07 -33.02
CA LEU A 220 -5.74 9.65 -34.00
C LEU A 220 -5.60 11.16 -34.04
N TRP A 221 -5.66 11.81 -32.88
CA TRP A 221 -5.51 13.26 -32.73
C TRP A 221 -4.15 13.76 -33.22
N GLU A 222 -3.07 13.11 -32.76
CA GLU A 222 -1.71 13.54 -33.06
C GLU A 222 -1.32 13.28 -34.52
N THR A 223 -1.94 12.32 -35.20
CA THR A 223 -1.69 12.06 -36.64
C THR A 223 -2.52 12.93 -37.56
N TRP A 224 -3.51 13.66 -37.01
CA TRP A 224 -4.35 14.59 -37.76
C TRP A 224 -3.59 15.84 -38.19
N ASP A 225 -3.59 16.14 -39.49
CA ASP A 225 -2.82 17.25 -40.08
C ASP A 225 -3.56 18.61 -40.08
N GLY A 226 -4.76 18.68 -39.46
CA GLY A 226 -5.56 19.93 -39.46
C GLY A 226 -6.05 20.38 -40.85
N GLY A 227 -5.90 19.54 -41.85
CA GLY A 227 -6.29 19.83 -43.23
C GLY A 227 -7.80 20.01 -43.36
N ARG A 228 -8.25 21.14 -43.97
CA ARG A 228 -9.64 21.31 -44.39
C ARG A 228 -10.07 20.09 -45.21
N TRP A 229 -11.27 19.62 -44.96
CA TRP A 229 -11.92 18.57 -45.75
C TRP A 229 -11.94 18.99 -47.21
N THR A 230 -10.91 18.62 -47.96
CA THR A 230 -10.95 18.74 -49.41
C THR A 230 -11.51 17.45 -49.95
N VAL A 231 -12.34 17.52 -50.96
CA VAL A 231 -13.05 16.42 -51.64
C VAL A 231 -12.09 15.38 -52.24
N ASP A 232 -10.77 15.59 -52.14
CA ASP A 232 -9.70 14.66 -52.57
C ASP A 232 -9.49 13.53 -51.55
N GLY A 233 -10.09 12.38 -51.79
CA GLY A 233 -9.97 11.19 -50.95
C GLY A 233 -8.53 10.70 -50.65
N ARG A 234 -7.53 11.18 -51.40
CA ARG A 234 -6.10 10.84 -51.23
C ARG A 234 -5.50 11.32 -49.92
N ARG A 235 -5.91 12.51 -49.41
CA ARG A 235 -5.41 13.03 -48.12
C ARG A 235 -5.95 12.25 -46.93
N TRP A 236 -7.22 11.84 -46.99
CA TRP A 236 -7.85 11.00 -45.97
C TRP A 236 -7.17 9.61 -45.87
N ALA A 237 -6.94 8.93 -47.01
CA ALA A 237 -6.25 7.67 -47.06
C ALA A 237 -4.81 7.76 -46.50
N GLY A 238 -4.10 8.84 -46.78
CA GLY A 238 -2.77 9.11 -46.23
C GLY A 238 -2.77 9.31 -44.70
N TRP A 239 -3.77 9.99 -44.14
CA TRP A 239 -3.93 10.13 -42.69
C TRP A 239 -4.31 8.81 -42.03
N VAL A 240 -5.30 8.09 -42.53
CA VAL A 240 -5.70 6.77 -42.04
C VAL A 240 -4.52 5.81 -42.04
N ARG A 241 -3.72 5.77 -43.11
CA ARG A 241 -2.51 4.94 -43.15
C ARG A 241 -1.51 5.30 -42.06
N ARG A 242 -1.25 6.61 -41.82
CA ARG A 242 -0.34 7.05 -40.74
C ARG A 242 -0.86 6.63 -39.34
N TRP A 243 -2.17 6.80 -39.11
CA TRP A 243 -2.80 6.36 -37.88
C TRP A 243 -2.72 4.83 -37.72
N LEU A 244 -3.05 4.05 -38.73
CA LEU A 244 -2.97 2.59 -38.69
C LEU A 244 -1.55 2.10 -38.39
N VAL A 245 -0.54 2.66 -39.04
CA VAL A 245 0.87 2.31 -38.78
C VAL A 245 1.25 2.63 -37.32
N ALA A 246 0.83 3.78 -36.81
CA ALA A 246 1.08 4.15 -35.41
C ALA A 246 0.30 3.23 -34.44
N ALA A 247 -0.96 2.95 -34.73
CA ALA A 247 -1.79 2.04 -33.96
C ALA A 247 -1.21 0.60 -33.89
N LEU A 248 -0.76 0.06 -35.04
CA LEU A 248 -0.12 -1.26 -35.08
C LEU A 248 1.21 -1.27 -34.35
N ALA A 249 2.03 -0.22 -34.48
CA ALA A 249 3.30 -0.11 -33.77
C ALA A 249 3.11 -0.09 -32.23
N PHE A 250 1.95 0.34 -31.76
CA PHE A 250 1.56 0.32 -30.36
C PHE A 250 0.85 -0.98 -29.95
N LEU A 251 -0.18 -1.43 -30.73
CA LEU A 251 -1.04 -2.56 -30.33
C LEU A 251 -0.35 -3.92 -30.44
N VAL A 252 0.54 -4.12 -31.41
CA VAL A 252 1.23 -5.40 -31.57
C VAL A 252 2.09 -5.73 -30.35
N PRO A 253 3.02 -4.86 -29.91
CA PRO A 253 3.78 -5.14 -28.68
C PRO A 253 2.91 -5.17 -27.42
N PHE A 254 1.85 -4.35 -27.35
CA PHE A 254 0.87 -4.41 -26.25
C PHE A 254 0.22 -5.80 -26.15
N ALA A 255 -0.32 -6.31 -27.25
CA ALA A 255 -0.93 -7.64 -27.29
C ALA A 255 0.09 -8.77 -27.04
N ALA A 256 1.30 -8.64 -27.59
CA ALA A 256 2.35 -9.65 -27.45
C ALA A 256 2.80 -9.85 -25.98
N VAL A 257 2.78 -8.79 -25.17
CA VAL A 257 3.12 -8.88 -23.73
C VAL A 257 1.98 -9.50 -22.92
N ILE A 258 0.72 -9.25 -23.28
CA ILE A 258 -0.45 -9.78 -22.57
C ILE A 258 -0.76 -11.23 -22.97
N ALA A 259 -0.54 -11.58 -24.25
CA ALA A 259 -0.94 -12.86 -24.82
C ALA A 259 -0.45 -14.10 -24.07
N PRO A 260 0.80 -14.19 -23.58
CA PRO A 260 1.25 -15.36 -22.82
C PRO A 260 0.39 -15.65 -21.60
N TRP A 261 -0.02 -14.59 -20.86
CA TRP A 261 -0.90 -14.74 -19.70
C TRP A 261 -2.33 -15.15 -20.09
N THR A 262 -2.88 -14.55 -21.14
CA THR A 262 -4.21 -14.92 -21.67
C THR A 262 -4.23 -16.37 -22.17
N ILE A 263 -3.18 -16.80 -22.88
CA ILE A 263 -3.03 -18.18 -23.35
C ILE A 263 -2.94 -19.15 -22.17
N ARG A 264 -2.11 -18.83 -21.15
CA ARG A 264 -2.03 -19.61 -19.91
C ARG A 264 -3.41 -19.76 -19.26
N ASN A 265 -4.14 -18.66 -19.12
CA ASN A 265 -5.48 -18.69 -18.53
C ASN A 265 -6.45 -19.57 -19.34
N TYR A 266 -6.40 -19.46 -20.65
CA TYR A 266 -7.23 -20.32 -21.52
C TYR A 266 -6.89 -21.81 -21.39
N VAL A 267 -5.59 -22.15 -21.34
CA VAL A 267 -5.15 -23.56 -21.18
C VAL A 267 -5.52 -24.12 -19.81
N VAL A 268 -5.43 -23.32 -18.74
CA VAL A 268 -5.67 -23.80 -17.37
C VAL A 268 -7.17 -23.84 -17.02
N TYR A 269 -7.95 -22.88 -17.51
CA TYR A 269 -9.36 -22.71 -17.10
C TYR A 269 -10.36 -23.00 -18.20
N GLU A 270 -9.90 -23.32 -19.43
CA GLU A 270 -10.76 -23.56 -20.63
C GLU A 270 -11.72 -22.38 -20.91
N ARG A 271 -11.37 -21.17 -20.42
CA ARG A 271 -12.15 -19.94 -20.56
C ARG A 271 -11.25 -18.78 -21.00
N LEU A 272 -11.80 -17.88 -21.83
CA LEU A 272 -11.08 -16.69 -22.27
C LEU A 272 -11.06 -15.65 -21.14
N ILE A 273 -9.99 -15.64 -20.36
CA ILE A 273 -9.73 -14.66 -19.32
C ILE A 273 -8.50 -13.87 -19.71
N ILE A 274 -8.68 -12.60 -20.10
CA ILE A 274 -7.58 -11.80 -20.67
C ILE A 274 -6.55 -11.49 -19.58
N ILE A 275 -6.94 -10.97 -18.43
CA ILE A 275 -6.04 -10.65 -17.32
C ILE A 275 -6.52 -11.27 -16.02
N ASP A 276 -7.71 -10.88 -15.52
CA ASP A 276 -8.24 -11.27 -14.21
C ASP A 276 -9.75 -11.45 -14.23
N THR A 277 -10.31 -11.84 -13.07
CA THR A 277 -11.75 -12.03 -12.85
C THR A 277 -12.31 -11.10 -11.77
N LEU A 278 -11.55 -10.07 -11.36
CA LEU A 278 -11.92 -9.17 -10.26
C LEU A 278 -13.10 -8.24 -10.60
N GLY A 279 -13.22 -7.82 -11.86
CA GLY A 279 -14.22 -6.84 -12.28
C GLY A 279 -15.67 -7.23 -11.92
N PRO A 280 -16.16 -8.42 -12.36
CA PRO A 280 -17.50 -8.89 -12.00
C PRO A 280 -17.71 -9.03 -10.50
N VAL A 281 -16.72 -9.55 -9.76
CA VAL A 281 -16.82 -9.72 -8.30
C VAL A 281 -16.98 -8.37 -7.58
N ASN A 282 -16.17 -7.38 -7.95
CA ASN A 282 -16.27 -6.04 -7.37
C ASN A 282 -17.60 -5.35 -7.72
N LEU A 283 -18.10 -5.54 -8.94
CA LEU A 283 -19.40 -5.03 -9.35
C LEU A 283 -20.51 -5.69 -8.52
N TRP A 284 -20.47 -7.02 -8.39
CA TRP A 284 -21.44 -7.77 -7.58
C TRP A 284 -21.43 -7.30 -6.12
N MET A 285 -20.26 -7.18 -5.50
CA MET A 285 -20.16 -6.69 -4.12
C MET A 285 -20.84 -5.34 -3.94
N SER A 286 -20.71 -4.41 -4.90
CA SER A 286 -21.34 -3.09 -4.79
C SER A 286 -22.87 -3.11 -4.94
N MET A 287 -23.43 -4.15 -5.54
CA MET A 287 -24.86 -4.28 -5.86
C MET A 287 -25.59 -5.36 -5.05
N SER A 288 -24.85 -6.22 -4.32
CA SER A 288 -25.40 -7.35 -3.58
C SER A 288 -26.46 -6.94 -2.57
N ASP A 289 -27.38 -7.87 -2.26
CA ASP A 289 -28.44 -7.65 -1.27
C ASP A 289 -27.85 -7.28 0.10
N ALA A 290 -26.73 -7.91 0.49
CA ALA A 290 -26.03 -7.61 1.74
C ALA A 290 -25.62 -6.14 1.86
N VAL A 291 -25.02 -5.57 0.80
CA VAL A 291 -24.60 -4.17 0.79
C VAL A 291 -25.81 -3.23 0.65
N ASN A 292 -26.79 -3.62 -0.17
CA ASN A 292 -27.99 -2.83 -0.41
C ASN A 292 -28.86 -2.68 0.85
N GLU A 293 -28.92 -3.70 1.69
CA GLU A 293 -29.64 -3.73 2.97
C GLU A 293 -28.81 -3.15 4.13
N GLY A 294 -27.63 -2.63 3.87
CA GLY A 294 -26.77 -2.01 4.89
C GLY A 294 -25.98 -2.99 5.75
N ARG A 295 -25.97 -4.30 5.43
CA ARG A 295 -25.19 -5.32 6.13
C ARG A 295 -23.69 -5.27 5.81
N GLY A 296 -23.32 -4.59 4.71
CA GLY A 296 -21.97 -4.26 4.33
C GLY A 296 -21.24 -5.33 3.51
N GLU A 297 -20.03 -4.97 3.03
CA GLU A 297 -19.22 -5.84 2.17
C GLU A 297 -18.69 -7.10 2.89
N GLY A 298 -18.52 -7.04 4.21
CA GLY A 298 -18.10 -8.20 5.02
C GLY A 298 -19.09 -9.35 4.90
N GLU A 299 -20.38 -9.04 4.97
CA GLU A 299 -21.45 -10.02 4.80
C GLU A 299 -21.50 -10.56 3.36
N ALA A 300 -21.31 -9.71 2.35
CA ALA A 300 -21.21 -10.15 0.96
C ALA A 300 -20.04 -11.14 0.76
N LYS A 301 -18.88 -10.87 1.38
CA LYS A 301 -17.75 -11.80 1.37
C LYS A 301 -18.06 -13.11 2.08
N SER A 302 -18.78 -13.08 3.19
CA SER A 302 -19.21 -14.28 3.93
C SER A 302 -20.17 -15.14 3.09
N ILE A 303 -21.10 -14.52 2.35
CA ILE A 303 -21.99 -15.23 1.40
C ILE A 303 -21.14 -15.97 0.35
N LEU A 304 -20.17 -15.29 -0.28
CA LEU A 304 -19.27 -15.93 -1.25
C LEU A 304 -18.42 -17.04 -0.62
N ALA A 305 -17.97 -16.87 0.62
CA ALA A 305 -17.19 -17.89 1.32
C ALA A 305 -17.99 -19.19 1.52
N GLY A 306 -19.31 -19.11 1.72
CA GLY A 306 -20.22 -20.25 1.84
C GLY A 306 -20.48 -21.01 0.53
N ILE A 307 -20.08 -20.47 -0.61
CA ILE A 307 -20.28 -21.08 -1.93
C ILE A 307 -19.02 -21.83 -2.35
N PRO A 308 -19.11 -23.09 -2.88
CA PRO A 308 -17.97 -23.81 -3.43
C PRO A 308 -17.21 -22.97 -4.47
N GLN A 309 -15.87 -23.02 -4.44
CA GLN A 309 -15.02 -22.12 -5.25
C GLN A 309 -15.34 -22.18 -6.76
N GLU A 310 -15.65 -23.38 -7.27
CA GLU A 310 -15.94 -23.63 -8.68
C GLU A 310 -17.22 -22.93 -9.14
N GLN A 311 -18.17 -22.72 -8.23
CA GLN A 311 -19.49 -22.14 -8.52
C GLN A 311 -19.55 -20.62 -8.30
N ARG A 312 -18.55 -20.03 -7.64
CA ARG A 312 -18.58 -18.61 -7.25
C ARG A 312 -18.68 -17.65 -8.44
N GLN A 313 -17.99 -17.93 -9.55
CA GLN A 313 -18.05 -17.09 -10.75
C GLN A 313 -19.44 -17.15 -11.43
N GLU A 314 -20.03 -18.33 -11.50
CA GLU A 314 -21.37 -18.53 -12.04
C GLU A 314 -22.39 -17.83 -11.15
N PHE A 315 -22.36 -18.06 -9.84
CA PHE A 315 -23.20 -17.38 -8.87
C PHE A 315 -23.14 -15.85 -9.00
N VAL A 316 -21.94 -15.27 -9.05
CA VAL A 316 -21.74 -13.82 -9.21
C VAL A 316 -22.36 -13.32 -10.51
N SER A 317 -22.19 -14.04 -11.61
CA SER A 317 -22.72 -13.65 -12.92
C SER A 317 -24.24 -13.72 -12.96
N ASP A 318 -24.81 -14.77 -12.40
CA ASP A 318 -26.26 -15.01 -12.36
C ASP A 318 -26.96 -14.00 -11.44
N ASP A 319 -26.37 -13.74 -10.28
CA ASP A 319 -26.93 -12.77 -9.33
C ASP A 319 -26.84 -11.33 -9.84
N ILE A 320 -25.72 -10.94 -10.51
CA ILE A 320 -25.69 -9.66 -11.26
C ILE A 320 -26.81 -9.61 -12.29
N GLY A 321 -26.98 -10.70 -13.06
CA GLY A 321 -28.04 -10.79 -14.06
C GLY A 321 -29.45 -10.70 -13.46
N ARG A 322 -29.68 -11.29 -12.30
CA ARG A 322 -30.91 -11.17 -11.52
C ARG A 322 -31.14 -9.72 -11.09
N ILE A 323 -30.18 -9.13 -10.39
CA ILE A 323 -30.28 -7.75 -9.87
C ILE A 323 -30.53 -6.74 -11.01
N LEU A 324 -29.83 -6.87 -12.14
CA LEU A 324 -30.03 -5.96 -13.27
C LEU A 324 -31.37 -6.10 -13.95
N ARG A 325 -32.03 -7.27 -13.86
CA ARG A 325 -33.42 -7.47 -14.38
C ARG A 325 -34.46 -6.98 -13.41
N GLU A 326 -34.30 -7.24 -12.11
CA GLU A 326 -35.29 -6.93 -11.09
C GLU A 326 -35.21 -5.48 -10.60
N GLU A 327 -33.98 -4.99 -10.37
CA GLU A 327 -33.70 -3.66 -9.82
C GLU A 327 -32.54 -2.93 -10.55
N PRO A 328 -32.68 -2.59 -11.84
CA PRO A 328 -31.60 -1.96 -12.61
C PRO A 328 -31.14 -0.62 -12.03
N ALA A 329 -31.99 0.03 -11.23
CA ALA A 329 -31.64 1.27 -10.54
C ALA A 329 -30.50 1.08 -9.50
N ARG A 330 -30.24 -0.14 -9.01
CA ARG A 330 -29.12 -0.41 -8.09
C ARG A 330 -27.78 -0.03 -8.71
N LEU A 331 -27.59 -0.26 -10.01
CA LEU A 331 -26.36 0.08 -10.73
C LEU A 331 -26.01 1.57 -10.61
N VAL A 332 -27.00 2.45 -10.58
CA VAL A 332 -26.79 3.92 -10.59
C VAL A 332 -27.04 4.58 -9.24
N ARG A 333 -27.66 3.87 -8.29
CA ARG A 333 -28.00 4.43 -6.98
C ARG A 333 -26.78 4.94 -6.23
N ASN A 334 -25.67 4.23 -6.31
CA ASN A 334 -24.42 4.55 -5.63
C ASN A 334 -23.53 5.55 -6.41
N PHE A 335 -23.93 5.97 -7.64
CA PHE A 335 -23.11 6.86 -8.47
C PHE A 335 -22.80 8.17 -7.77
N TRP A 336 -23.81 8.83 -7.20
CA TRP A 336 -23.62 10.13 -6.57
C TRP A 336 -22.79 10.04 -5.27
N PRO A 337 -23.09 9.16 -4.32
CA PRO A 337 -22.23 8.95 -3.15
C PRO A 337 -20.78 8.62 -3.53
N HIS A 338 -20.56 7.70 -4.47
CA HIS A 338 -19.20 7.34 -4.89
C HIS A 338 -18.49 8.50 -5.63
N PHE A 339 -19.20 9.26 -6.47
CA PHE A 339 -18.63 10.43 -7.14
C PHE A 339 -18.10 11.45 -6.13
N ILE A 340 -18.88 11.76 -5.11
CA ILE A 340 -18.44 12.69 -4.05
C ILE A 340 -17.23 12.13 -3.31
N HIS A 341 -17.22 10.82 -3.03
CA HIS A 341 -16.12 10.15 -2.36
C HIS A 341 -14.78 10.25 -3.13
N ILE A 342 -14.79 10.41 -4.46
CA ILE A 342 -13.58 10.61 -5.27
C ILE A 342 -12.88 11.92 -4.89
N TRP A 343 -13.64 12.98 -4.56
CA TRP A 343 -13.13 14.34 -4.38
C TRP A 343 -12.95 14.75 -2.92
N LYS A 344 -13.37 13.93 -1.97
CA LYS A 344 -13.27 14.21 -0.55
C LYS A 344 -11.81 14.31 -0.08
N ALA A 345 -11.62 14.88 1.12
CA ALA A 345 -10.36 14.84 1.85
C ALA A 345 -10.13 13.41 2.38
N GLN A 346 -9.38 12.60 1.66
CA GLN A 346 -9.26 11.16 1.89
C GLN A 346 -8.71 10.85 3.29
N PHE A 347 -7.62 11.51 3.66
CA PHE A 347 -6.97 11.29 4.94
C PHE A 347 -7.83 11.77 6.11
N VAL A 348 -8.42 12.96 6.00
CA VAL A 348 -9.33 13.50 7.03
C VAL A 348 -10.53 12.57 7.24
N GLU A 349 -11.11 12.04 6.16
CA GLU A 349 -12.22 11.08 6.25
C GLU A 349 -11.78 9.76 6.90
N ASP A 350 -10.66 9.20 6.48
CA ASP A 350 -10.19 7.92 6.99
C ASP A 350 -9.72 8.03 8.45
N TYR A 351 -9.09 9.14 8.82
CA TYR A 351 -8.50 9.31 10.15
C TYR A 351 -9.47 9.93 11.17
N PHE A 352 -10.29 10.89 10.77
CA PHE A 352 -11.18 11.61 11.69
C PHE A 352 -12.65 11.19 11.61
N VAL A 353 -13.10 10.55 10.52
CA VAL A 353 -14.51 10.17 10.33
C VAL A 353 -14.71 8.67 10.43
N LYS A 354 -13.99 7.87 9.63
CA LYS A 354 -14.21 6.43 9.55
C LYS A 354 -13.63 5.64 10.72
N VAL A 355 -12.79 6.25 11.54
CA VAL A 355 -12.08 5.55 12.60
C VAL A 355 -11.44 4.26 12.09
N SER A 356 -10.37 4.48 11.35
CA SER A 356 -9.32 3.54 10.98
C SER A 356 -9.70 2.06 10.77
N PHE A 357 -9.82 1.67 9.52
CA PHE A 357 -9.69 0.28 9.10
C PHE A 357 -8.22 -0.19 9.07
N PHE A 358 -7.28 0.74 9.12
CA PHE A 358 -5.86 0.44 8.99
C PHE A 358 -5.19 0.71 10.32
N THR A 359 -4.84 -0.36 10.98
CA THR A 359 -4.02 -0.46 12.17
C THR A 359 -2.59 0.03 11.98
N ARG A 360 -2.40 0.97 11.07
CA ARG A 360 -1.09 1.57 10.87
C ARG A 360 -0.79 2.50 12.02
N PRO A 361 0.46 2.53 12.50
CA PRO A 361 0.91 3.51 13.49
C PRO A 361 1.00 4.92 12.87
N LEU A 362 -0.07 5.37 12.22
CA LEU A 362 -0.20 6.70 11.62
C LEU A 362 -0.58 7.77 12.65
N ARG A 363 -0.65 7.42 13.93
CA ARG A 363 -0.97 8.33 15.02
C ARG A 363 -0.20 9.64 14.95
N GLU A 364 1.12 9.52 14.77
CA GLU A 364 2.04 10.67 14.76
C GLU A 364 2.10 11.36 13.41
N LEU A 365 1.57 10.72 12.36
CA LEU A 365 1.68 11.18 10.97
C LEU A 365 0.45 11.94 10.47
N TRP A 366 -0.58 12.12 11.30
CA TRP A 366 -1.80 12.84 10.91
C TRP A 366 -1.53 14.24 10.28
N PRO A 367 -0.52 15.04 10.72
CA PRO A 367 -0.25 16.32 10.07
C PRO A 367 0.23 16.15 8.61
N LEU A 368 0.98 15.09 8.30
CA LEU A 368 1.42 14.79 6.93
C LEU A 368 0.27 14.35 6.05
N GLY A 369 -0.67 13.57 6.59
CA GLY A 369 -1.88 13.19 5.89
C GLY A 369 -2.78 14.41 5.59
N ALA A 370 -2.99 15.29 6.56
CA ALA A 370 -3.73 16.54 6.37
C ALA A 370 -3.05 17.45 5.34
N LEU A 371 -1.71 17.53 5.33
CA LEU A 371 -0.96 18.20 4.28
C LEU A 371 -1.16 17.52 2.92
N GLY A 372 -1.24 16.20 2.88
CA GLY A 372 -1.55 15.42 1.68
C GLY A 372 -2.90 15.79 1.09
N ASP A 373 -3.93 15.91 1.91
CA ASP A 373 -5.27 16.35 1.49
C ASP A 373 -5.29 17.80 1.00
N LEU A 374 -4.56 18.70 1.65
CA LEU A 374 -4.41 20.08 1.20
C LEU A 374 -3.72 20.15 -0.17
N LEU A 375 -2.65 19.39 -0.37
CA LEU A 375 -1.98 19.27 -1.67
C LEU A 375 -2.91 18.71 -2.74
N TRP A 376 -3.70 17.66 -2.39
CA TRP A 376 -4.71 17.11 -3.28
C TRP A 376 -5.73 18.17 -3.71
N LEU A 377 -6.28 18.95 -2.78
CA LEU A 377 -7.21 20.02 -3.06
C LEU A 377 -6.62 21.08 -4.00
N VAL A 378 -5.42 21.57 -3.68
CA VAL A 378 -4.70 22.58 -4.48
C VAL A 378 -4.43 22.07 -5.90
N PHE A 379 -3.91 20.85 -6.03
CA PHE A 379 -3.61 20.25 -7.33
C PHE A 379 -4.88 19.93 -8.12
N SER A 380 -5.96 19.51 -7.46
CA SER A 380 -7.25 19.27 -8.12
C SER A 380 -7.84 20.54 -8.70
N LEU A 381 -7.92 21.63 -7.93
CA LEU A 381 -8.39 22.91 -8.42
C LEU A 381 -7.49 23.46 -9.55
N ALA A 382 -6.17 23.41 -9.35
CA ALA A 382 -5.21 23.83 -10.37
C ALA A 382 -5.33 23.01 -11.66
N SER A 383 -5.58 21.70 -11.55
CA SER A 383 -5.76 20.80 -12.68
C SER A 383 -7.05 21.09 -13.46
N VAL A 384 -8.17 21.24 -12.76
CA VAL A 384 -9.46 21.61 -13.38
C VAL A 384 -9.30 22.90 -14.17
N PHE A 385 -8.64 23.90 -13.59
CA PHE A 385 -8.34 25.15 -14.29
C PHE A 385 -7.45 24.95 -15.53
N ALA A 386 -6.37 24.16 -15.42
CA ALA A 386 -5.47 23.88 -16.53
C ALA A 386 -6.15 23.10 -17.66
N LEU A 387 -6.93 22.07 -17.32
CA LEU A 387 -7.70 21.27 -18.29
C LEU A 387 -8.73 22.12 -19.05
N ALA A 388 -9.35 23.10 -18.39
CA ALA A 388 -10.28 24.03 -19.02
C ALA A 388 -9.56 25.04 -19.95
N THR A 389 -8.43 25.60 -19.53
CA THR A 389 -7.80 26.76 -20.16
C THR A 389 -6.75 26.43 -21.21
N ARG A 390 -6.28 25.19 -21.33
CA ARG A 390 -5.18 24.78 -22.23
C ARG A 390 -5.62 23.86 -23.36
N PRO A 391 -6.37 24.34 -24.38
CA PRO A 391 -6.86 23.48 -25.47
C PRO A 391 -5.77 23.02 -26.45
N ARG A 392 -4.57 23.65 -26.44
CA ARG A 392 -3.52 23.42 -27.46
C ARG A 392 -2.80 22.09 -27.37
N GLU A 393 -2.98 21.35 -26.27
CA GLU A 393 -2.33 20.05 -26.04
C GLU A 393 -3.32 18.90 -26.24
N GLY A 394 -4.12 18.95 -27.30
CA GLY A 394 -5.33 18.19 -27.52
C GLY A 394 -5.20 16.69 -27.32
N GLY A 395 -4.16 16.03 -27.88
CA GLY A 395 -3.98 14.60 -27.75
C GLY A 395 -3.75 14.17 -26.29
N MET A 396 -2.82 14.83 -25.59
CA MET A 396 -2.52 14.50 -24.20
C MET A 396 -3.66 14.86 -23.24
N ARG A 397 -4.38 15.95 -23.53
CA ARG A 397 -5.59 16.33 -22.80
C ARG A 397 -6.70 15.30 -22.98
N LEU A 398 -6.90 14.79 -24.21
CA LEU A 398 -7.88 13.73 -24.48
C LEU A 398 -7.54 12.45 -23.70
N LEU A 399 -6.26 12.06 -23.70
CA LEU A 399 -5.78 10.91 -22.91
C LEU A 399 -6.04 11.11 -21.41
N ALA A 400 -5.71 12.27 -20.86
CA ALA A 400 -5.93 12.61 -19.44
C ALA A 400 -7.41 12.59 -19.07
N LEU A 401 -8.27 13.23 -19.87
CA LEU A 401 -9.73 13.24 -19.64
C LEU A 401 -10.32 11.84 -19.80
N GLY A 402 -9.82 11.04 -20.74
CA GLY A 402 -10.22 9.64 -20.89
C GLY A 402 -9.91 8.84 -19.64
N TRP A 403 -8.69 8.95 -19.11
CA TRP A 403 -8.30 8.26 -17.88
C TRP A 403 -9.08 8.74 -16.66
N ILE A 404 -9.22 10.06 -16.46
CA ILE A 404 -9.96 10.62 -15.33
C ILE A 404 -11.43 10.18 -15.40
N GLY A 405 -12.09 10.34 -16.55
CA GLY A 405 -13.49 9.95 -16.74
C GLY A 405 -13.72 8.46 -16.57
N TYR A 406 -12.85 7.63 -17.15
CA TYR A 406 -12.93 6.17 -17.02
C TYR A 406 -12.73 5.72 -15.57
N SER A 407 -11.71 6.23 -14.88
CA SER A 407 -11.45 5.87 -13.49
C SER A 407 -12.60 6.33 -12.57
N CYS A 408 -13.12 7.54 -12.77
CA CYS A 408 -14.30 8.01 -12.03
C CYS A 408 -15.52 7.12 -12.29
N LEU A 409 -15.82 6.79 -13.55
CA LEU A 409 -16.94 5.91 -13.91
C LEU A 409 -16.78 4.52 -13.27
N THR A 410 -15.59 3.92 -13.35
CA THR A 410 -15.32 2.61 -12.76
C THR A 410 -15.56 2.62 -11.25
N VAL A 411 -15.03 3.63 -10.55
CA VAL A 411 -15.20 3.78 -9.10
C VAL A 411 -16.65 4.08 -8.71
N MET A 412 -17.39 4.82 -9.55
CA MET A 412 -18.83 5.07 -9.32
C MET A 412 -19.67 3.79 -9.43
N LEU A 413 -19.25 2.83 -10.26
CA LEU A 413 -19.94 1.56 -10.46
C LEU A 413 -19.66 0.54 -9.36
N ILE A 414 -18.42 0.53 -8.82
CA ILE A 414 -18.00 -0.45 -7.82
C ILE A 414 -17.99 0.17 -6.41
N HIS A 415 -16.83 0.38 -5.84
CA HIS A 415 -16.65 1.07 -4.57
C HIS A 415 -15.41 1.97 -4.62
N VAL A 416 -15.29 2.89 -3.67
CA VAL A 416 -14.21 3.88 -3.66
C VAL A 416 -13.14 3.47 -2.64
N GLU A 417 -12.00 2.98 -3.15
CA GLU A 417 -10.77 2.94 -2.38
C GLU A 417 -9.79 4.01 -2.89
N PRO A 418 -9.08 4.73 -2.00
CA PRO A 418 -8.15 5.80 -2.42
C PRO A 418 -7.14 5.35 -3.47
N ARG A 419 -6.62 4.12 -3.36
CA ARG A 419 -5.65 3.55 -4.29
C ARG A 419 -6.18 3.32 -5.72
N TYR A 420 -7.51 3.22 -5.91
CA TYR A 420 -8.11 3.11 -7.26
C TYR A 420 -8.08 4.42 -8.01
N LEU A 421 -7.87 5.53 -7.29
CA LEU A 421 -7.77 6.88 -7.87
C LEU A 421 -6.36 7.26 -8.32
N LEU A 422 -5.38 6.38 -8.22
CA LEU A 422 -3.99 6.67 -8.64
C LEU A 422 -3.87 7.22 -10.08
N PRO A 423 -4.60 6.70 -11.10
CA PRO A 423 -4.57 7.32 -12.42
C PRO A 423 -5.13 8.74 -12.42
N VAL A 424 -6.22 8.98 -11.68
CA VAL A 424 -6.79 10.32 -11.51
C VAL A 424 -5.75 11.25 -10.87
N TRP A 425 -5.11 10.79 -9.80
CA TRP A 425 -4.09 11.56 -9.09
C TRP A 425 -2.89 11.91 -9.98
N LEU A 426 -2.41 10.97 -10.81
CA LEU A 426 -1.32 11.22 -11.74
C LEU A 426 -1.64 12.37 -12.70
N PHE A 427 -2.80 12.29 -13.37
CA PHE A 427 -3.18 13.31 -14.35
C PHE A 427 -3.59 14.64 -13.72
N MET A 428 -4.24 14.59 -12.54
CA MET A 428 -4.53 15.82 -11.78
C MET A 428 -3.24 16.49 -11.29
N ALA A 429 -2.26 15.72 -10.82
CA ALA A 429 -0.94 16.24 -10.46
C ALA A 429 -0.22 16.86 -11.66
N LEU A 430 -0.26 16.20 -12.82
CA LEU A 430 0.40 16.65 -14.05
C LEU A 430 -0.18 17.99 -14.54
N TYR A 431 -1.51 18.10 -14.65
CA TYR A 431 -2.16 19.34 -15.08
C TYR A 431 -2.19 20.41 -13.98
N GLY A 432 -2.25 20.02 -12.71
CA GLY A 432 -2.07 20.92 -11.58
C GLY A 432 -0.70 21.57 -11.58
N ALA A 433 0.35 20.78 -11.83
CA ALA A 433 1.70 21.32 -12.00
C ALA A 433 1.81 22.28 -13.21
N ALA A 434 1.03 22.06 -14.27
CA ALA A 434 0.95 22.99 -15.40
C ALA A 434 0.37 24.36 -15.01
N ALA A 435 -0.71 24.38 -14.22
CA ALA A 435 -1.30 25.64 -13.74
C ALA A 435 -0.39 26.36 -12.73
N LEU A 436 0.14 25.62 -11.75
CA LEU A 436 1.03 26.17 -10.74
C LEU A 436 2.36 26.63 -11.33
N GLY A 437 2.89 25.92 -12.35
CA GLY A 437 4.05 26.33 -13.12
C GLY A 437 3.80 27.65 -13.88
N ALA A 438 2.65 27.78 -14.51
CA ALA A 438 2.25 29.04 -15.16
C ALA A 438 2.07 30.16 -14.15
N LEU A 439 1.55 29.88 -12.96
CA LEU A 439 1.46 30.87 -11.88
C LEU A 439 2.86 31.30 -11.41
N ALA A 440 3.79 30.37 -11.23
CA ALA A 440 5.17 30.70 -10.87
C ALA A 440 5.87 31.56 -11.93
N ASP A 441 5.70 31.21 -13.22
CA ASP A 441 6.24 31.99 -14.33
C ASP A 441 5.60 33.38 -14.41
N TRP A 442 4.30 33.48 -14.16
CA TRP A 442 3.58 34.77 -14.09
C TRP A 442 4.06 35.62 -12.90
N LEU A 443 4.30 35.04 -11.73
CA LEU A 443 4.84 35.77 -10.58
C LEU A 443 6.25 36.29 -10.86
N ALA A 444 7.09 35.49 -11.55
CA ALA A 444 8.39 35.97 -12.02
C ALA A 444 8.28 37.12 -13.01
N LEU A 445 7.38 37.02 -13.99
CA LEU A 445 7.08 38.10 -14.94
C LEU A 445 6.56 39.36 -14.23
N ARG A 446 5.69 39.20 -13.23
CA ARG A 446 5.15 40.35 -12.46
C ARG A 446 6.23 41.11 -11.70
N ARG A 447 7.30 40.41 -11.24
CA ARG A 447 8.44 41.07 -10.61
C ARG A 447 9.33 41.81 -11.64
N ALA A 448 9.45 41.28 -12.85
CA ALA A 448 10.27 41.84 -13.91
C ALA A 448 9.53 42.93 -14.74
N ASP A 449 8.26 42.67 -15.08
CA ASP A 449 7.41 43.55 -15.93
C ASP A 449 5.94 43.44 -15.48
N ARG A 450 5.55 44.34 -14.60
CA ARG A 450 4.20 44.40 -14.02
C ARG A 450 3.08 44.65 -15.05
N PRO A 451 3.24 45.59 -16.04
CA PRO A 451 2.28 45.78 -17.12
C PRO A 451 2.04 44.54 -17.98
N ALA A 452 3.11 43.83 -18.40
CA ALA A 452 3.01 42.59 -19.16
C ALA A 452 2.28 41.48 -18.37
N ALA A 453 2.61 41.33 -17.11
CA ALA A 453 1.93 40.35 -16.23
C ALA A 453 0.43 40.66 -16.08
N THR A 454 0.06 41.95 -15.96
CA THR A 454 -1.34 42.38 -15.87
C THR A 454 -2.10 42.08 -17.17
N LYS A 455 -1.46 42.26 -18.32
CA LYS A 455 -2.04 41.93 -19.64
C LYS A 455 -2.31 40.43 -19.76
N VAL A 456 -1.37 39.59 -19.33
CA VAL A 456 -1.52 38.14 -19.31
C VAL A 456 -2.69 37.72 -18.41
N ALA A 457 -2.76 38.22 -17.18
CA ALA A 457 -3.85 37.91 -16.25
C ALA A 457 -5.22 38.31 -16.83
N ARG A 458 -5.33 39.51 -17.38
CA ARG A 458 -6.57 40.00 -18.03
C ARG A 458 -6.99 39.12 -19.22
N SER A 459 -6.04 38.58 -19.99
CA SER A 459 -6.37 37.70 -21.12
C SER A 459 -7.02 36.37 -20.66
N TYR A 460 -6.55 35.79 -19.55
CA TYR A 460 -7.20 34.64 -18.97
C TYR A 460 -8.59 34.96 -18.40
N LEU A 461 -8.70 36.01 -17.59
CA LEU A 461 -9.96 36.41 -16.94
C LEU A 461 -11.05 36.83 -17.93
N ARG A 462 -10.69 37.27 -19.14
CA ARG A 462 -11.62 37.66 -20.21
C ARG A 462 -11.92 36.54 -21.21
N SER A 463 -11.17 35.42 -21.13
CA SER A 463 -11.42 34.32 -22.05
C SER A 463 -12.60 33.45 -21.54
N PRO A 464 -13.49 32.98 -22.43
CA PRO A 464 -14.58 32.07 -22.04
C PRO A 464 -14.06 30.84 -21.29
N TRP A 465 -12.93 30.32 -21.72
CA TRP A 465 -12.29 29.15 -21.08
C TRP A 465 -11.71 29.47 -19.70
N GLY A 466 -11.20 30.69 -19.47
CA GLY A 466 -10.75 31.12 -18.16
C GLY A 466 -11.89 31.25 -17.16
N LEU A 467 -13.01 31.87 -17.62
CA LEU A 467 -14.22 31.99 -16.80
C LEU A 467 -14.84 30.60 -16.51
N ALA A 468 -14.91 29.70 -17.50
CA ALA A 468 -15.36 28.34 -17.32
C ALA A 468 -14.47 27.57 -16.33
N GLY A 469 -13.13 27.71 -16.43
CA GLY A 469 -12.19 27.10 -15.50
C GLY A 469 -12.38 27.59 -14.08
N LEU A 470 -12.56 28.90 -13.87
CA LEU A 470 -12.86 29.45 -12.54
C LEU A 470 -14.21 28.95 -11.99
N GLY A 471 -15.25 28.91 -12.84
CA GLY A 471 -16.55 28.38 -12.47
C GLY A 471 -16.49 26.90 -12.05
N LEU A 472 -15.77 26.08 -12.81
CA LEU A 472 -15.55 24.67 -12.47
C LEU A 472 -14.75 24.50 -11.16
N CYS A 473 -13.74 25.33 -10.92
CA CYS A 473 -13.00 25.34 -9.65
C CYS A 473 -13.90 25.74 -8.48
N ALA A 474 -14.72 26.78 -8.65
CA ALA A 474 -15.67 27.21 -7.63
C ALA A 474 -16.72 26.10 -7.36
N GLY A 475 -17.23 25.44 -8.40
CA GLY A 475 -18.15 24.31 -8.30
C GLY A 475 -17.55 23.12 -7.56
N LEU A 476 -16.31 22.72 -7.89
CA LEU A 476 -15.62 21.64 -7.21
C LEU A 476 -15.35 21.98 -5.72
N LEU A 477 -14.90 23.22 -5.46
CA LEU A 477 -14.68 23.67 -4.09
C LEU A 477 -15.99 23.69 -3.29
N ALA A 478 -17.07 24.21 -3.88
CA ALA A 478 -18.39 24.19 -3.26
C ALA A 478 -18.87 22.77 -2.99
N LEU A 479 -18.69 21.84 -3.94
CA LEU A 479 -19.03 20.43 -3.78
C LEU A 479 -18.29 19.81 -2.57
N ILE A 480 -16.99 20.03 -2.45
CA ILE A 480 -16.18 19.50 -1.36
C ILE A 480 -16.62 20.10 -0.02
N LEU A 481 -16.79 21.42 0.06
CA LEU A 481 -17.12 22.13 1.29
C LEU A 481 -18.57 21.90 1.76
N THR A 482 -19.50 21.60 0.83
CA THR A 482 -20.90 21.32 1.18
C THR A 482 -21.14 19.84 1.49
N TYR A 483 -20.23 18.95 1.09
CA TYR A 483 -20.34 17.52 1.38
C TYR A 483 -20.18 17.22 2.87
N ARG A 484 -19.19 17.86 3.52
CA ARG A 484 -18.89 17.71 4.93
C ARG A 484 -18.47 19.04 5.56
N ASP A 485 -18.76 19.23 6.82
CA ASP A 485 -18.23 20.33 7.64
C ASP A 485 -16.78 20.00 8.07
N TYR A 486 -15.84 20.06 7.11
CA TYR A 486 -14.43 19.76 7.35
C TYR A 486 -13.80 20.62 8.46
N PRO A 487 -14.07 21.93 8.58
CA PRO A 487 -13.54 22.72 9.67
C PRO A 487 -13.91 22.16 11.04
N ARG A 488 -15.17 21.74 11.24
CA ARG A 488 -15.64 21.13 12.47
C ARG A 488 -15.01 19.75 12.71
N ILE A 489 -14.94 18.90 11.67
CA ILE A 489 -14.36 17.56 11.74
C ILE A 489 -12.87 17.64 12.10
N ILE A 490 -12.11 18.52 11.43
CA ILE A 490 -10.69 18.72 11.71
C ILE A 490 -10.51 19.28 13.13
N GLY A 491 -11.31 20.25 13.53
CA GLY A 491 -11.26 20.82 14.89
C GLY A 491 -11.50 19.77 15.97
N ALA A 492 -12.56 18.96 15.83
CA ALA A 492 -12.87 17.86 16.74
C ALA A 492 -11.77 16.78 16.71
N GLY A 493 -11.28 16.42 15.51
CA GLY A 493 -10.19 15.45 15.34
C GLY A 493 -8.90 15.89 16.01
N VAL A 494 -8.50 17.14 15.85
CA VAL A 494 -7.30 17.70 16.51
C VAL A 494 -7.48 17.71 18.05
N GLN A 495 -8.63 18.11 18.55
CA GLN A 495 -8.91 18.06 20.00
C GLN A 495 -8.83 16.63 20.53
N ARG A 496 -9.40 15.66 19.82
CA ARG A 496 -9.28 14.23 20.13
C ARG A 496 -7.82 13.79 20.25
N GLU A 497 -6.98 14.13 19.25
CA GLU A 497 -5.57 13.73 19.25
C GLU A 497 -4.74 14.42 20.36
N LEU A 498 -5.09 15.66 20.72
CA LEU A 498 -4.47 16.34 21.86
C LEU A 498 -4.78 15.63 23.17
N GLN A 499 -6.03 15.21 23.39
CA GLN A 499 -6.42 14.42 24.56
C GLN A 499 -5.76 13.05 24.56
N ARG A 500 -5.72 12.37 23.42
CA ARG A 500 -5.01 11.09 23.28
C ARG A 500 -3.54 11.23 23.66
N SER A 501 -2.85 12.22 23.10
CA SER A 501 -1.43 12.48 23.43
C SER A 501 -1.22 12.87 24.90
N ALA A 502 -2.20 13.51 25.55
CA ALA A 502 -2.15 13.76 26.98
C ALA A 502 -2.27 12.46 27.78
N GLY A 503 -3.21 11.58 27.39
CA GLY A 503 -3.38 10.25 27.97
C GLY A 503 -2.13 9.38 27.82
N ASP A 504 -1.53 9.36 26.62
CA ASP A 504 -0.30 8.60 26.33
C ASP A 504 0.88 9.07 27.21
N ARG A 505 1.03 10.39 27.40
CA ARG A 505 2.06 10.95 28.29
C ARG A 505 1.82 10.62 29.77
N ALA A 506 0.56 10.74 30.23
CA ALA A 506 0.19 10.38 31.60
C ALA A 506 0.46 8.89 31.85
N TYR A 507 0.05 8.02 30.91
CA TYR A 507 0.28 6.59 30.96
C TYR A 507 1.79 6.25 31.02
N ALA A 508 2.59 6.85 30.14
CA ALA A 508 4.04 6.67 30.12
C ALA A 508 4.74 7.15 31.41
N ALA A 509 4.16 8.16 32.08
CA ALA A 509 4.63 8.66 33.38
C ALA A 509 4.13 7.81 34.58
N GLY A 510 3.30 6.78 34.35
CA GLY A 510 2.69 5.97 35.42
C GLY A 510 1.47 6.61 36.08
N ASP A 511 1.03 7.78 35.59
CA ASP A 511 -0.21 8.45 36.07
C ASP A 511 -1.43 7.81 35.39
N THR A 512 -1.86 6.69 35.94
CA THR A 512 -3.00 5.92 35.39
C THR A 512 -4.33 6.66 35.51
N GLN A 513 -4.53 7.49 36.55
CA GLN A 513 -5.76 8.28 36.71
C GLN A 513 -5.80 9.43 35.70
N GLY A 514 -4.70 10.13 35.49
CA GLY A 514 -4.56 11.13 34.44
C GLY A 514 -4.76 10.57 33.05
N ALA A 515 -4.25 9.34 32.78
CA ALA A 515 -4.45 8.64 31.54
C ALA A 515 -5.93 8.31 31.30
N ILE A 516 -6.63 7.73 32.28
CA ILE A 516 -8.07 7.44 32.18
C ILE A 516 -8.85 8.72 31.89
N ALA A 517 -8.65 9.78 32.67
CA ALA A 517 -9.37 11.05 32.49
C ALA A 517 -9.17 11.65 31.08
N ALA A 518 -7.94 11.61 30.55
CA ALA A 518 -7.65 12.10 29.22
C ALA A 518 -8.29 11.24 28.11
N TYR A 519 -8.26 9.92 28.25
CA TYR A 519 -8.90 9.01 27.27
C TYR A 519 -10.43 9.09 27.33
N GLU A 520 -11.04 9.30 28.50
CA GLU A 520 -12.47 9.55 28.61
C GLU A 520 -12.88 10.88 27.94
N GLN A 521 -12.09 11.96 28.13
CA GLN A 521 -12.31 13.22 27.41
C GLN A 521 -12.17 13.05 25.89
N MET A 522 -11.21 12.29 25.44
CA MET A 522 -11.07 11.93 24.04
C MET A 522 -12.30 11.20 23.48
N LEU A 523 -12.82 10.21 24.23
CA LEU A 523 -14.03 9.46 23.86
C LEU A 523 -15.30 10.30 23.99
N ALA A 524 -15.34 11.32 24.83
CA ALA A 524 -16.44 12.30 24.86
C ALA A 524 -16.52 13.10 23.55
N ILE A 525 -15.38 13.35 22.87
CA ILE A 525 -15.32 14.01 21.55
C ILE A 525 -15.75 13.04 20.44
N HIS A 526 -15.24 11.79 20.47
CA HIS A 526 -15.53 10.74 19.50
C HIS A 526 -15.83 9.39 20.21
N PRO A 527 -17.09 9.13 20.58
CA PRO A 527 -17.46 7.92 21.32
C PRO A 527 -17.12 6.60 20.60
N ASP A 528 -17.17 6.60 19.27
CA ASP A 528 -16.89 5.42 18.44
C ASP A 528 -15.42 5.25 18.04
N PHE A 529 -14.51 6.01 18.65
CA PHE A 529 -13.09 5.93 18.34
C PHE A 529 -12.47 4.64 18.88
N VAL A 530 -12.36 3.60 18.05
CA VAL A 530 -11.95 2.25 18.43
C VAL A 530 -10.56 2.23 19.06
N ASP A 531 -9.59 2.92 18.48
CA ASP A 531 -8.23 2.97 19.06
C ASP A 531 -8.24 3.59 20.46
N GLY A 532 -9.02 4.66 20.67
CA GLY A 532 -9.15 5.27 21.98
C GLY A 532 -9.83 4.37 23.01
N ARG A 533 -10.81 3.57 22.56
CA ARG A 533 -11.43 2.56 23.40
C ARG A 533 -10.43 1.47 23.80
N THR A 534 -9.57 1.04 22.87
CA THR A 534 -8.52 0.07 23.18
C THR A 534 -7.43 0.65 24.09
N ASP A 535 -7.06 1.92 23.93
CA ASP A 535 -6.10 2.60 24.81
C ASP A 535 -6.64 2.66 26.25
N LEU A 536 -7.91 3.03 26.45
CA LEU A 536 -8.56 3.07 27.75
C LEU A 536 -8.71 1.67 28.38
N ALA A 537 -9.15 0.68 27.58
CA ALA A 537 -9.30 -0.70 28.05
C ALA A 537 -7.97 -1.32 28.49
N ARG A 538 -6.86 -0.96 27.82
CA ARG A 538 -5.52 -1.37 28.21
C ARG A 538 -5.16 -0.86 29.61
N VAL A 539 -5.46 0.40 29.94
CA VAL A 539 -5.21 0.93 31.28
C VAL A 539 -6.04 0.19 32.34
N TYR A 540 -7.31 -0.08 32.06
CA TYR A 540 -8.16 -0.85 32.97
C TYR A 540 -7.67 -2.30 33.15
N LEU A 541 -7.20 -2.96 32.09
CA LEU A 541 -6.59 -4.29 32.16
C LEU A 541 -5.39 -4.31 33.10
N GLU A 542 -4.49 -3.33 33.02
CA GLU A 542 -3.31 -3.23 33.88
C GLU A 542 -3.66 -2.98 35.35
N LEU A 543 -4.78 -2.29 35.62
CA LEU A 543 -5.31 -2.05 36.97
C LEU A 543 -6.12 -3.21 37.53
N GLY A 544 -6.32 -4.30 36.74
CA GLY A 544 -7.20 -5.41 37.13
C GLY A 544 -8.69 -5.06 37.15
N ARG A 545 -9.08 -3.91 36.56
CA ARG A 545 -10.45 -3.42 36.47
C ARG A 545 -11.12 -3.98 35.22
N TYR A 546 -11.35 -5.31 35.24
CA TYR A 546 -11.74 -6.05 34.05
C TYR A 546 -13.11 -5.65 33.49
N ASP A 547 -14.09 -5.41 34.35
CA ASP A 547 -15.46 -5.04 33.90
C ASP A 547 -15.49 -3.67 33.20
N GLU A 548 -14.71 -2.71 33.73
CA GLU A 548 -14.56 -1.40 33.07
C GLU A 548 -13.76 -1.52 31.77
N GLY A 549 -12.77 -2.40 31.72
CA GLY A 549 -12.07 -2.72 30.48
C GLY A 549 -13.00 -3.26 29.39
N TRP A 550 -13.92 -4.16 29.77
CA TRP A 550 -14.96 -4.66 28.85
C TRP A 550 -15.91 -3.55 28.40
N ALA A 551 -16.38 -2.71 29.31
CA ALA A 551 -17.26 -1.58 28.97
C ALA A 551 -16.57 -0.58 28.04
N ALA A 552 -15.28 -0.33 28.24
CA ALA A 552 -14.50 0.58 27.39
C ALA A 552 -14.39 0.07 25.95
N LEU A 553 -14.21 -1.24 25.70
CA LEU A 553 -14.08 -1.81 24.36
C LEU A 553 -15.36 -1.67 23.52
N GLY A 554 -16.55 -1.76 24.13
CA GLY A 554 -17.83 -1.76 23.44
C GLY A 554 -17.98 -2.97 22.49
N ASP A 555 -18.87 -2.86 21.49
CA ASP A 555 -19.24 -3.99 20.63
C ASP A 555 -18.38 -4.18 19.37
N ARG A 556 -17.59 -3.18 18.99
CA ARG A 556 -16.76 -3.26 17.77
C ARG A 556 -15.64 -4.29 17.91
N GLN A 557 -15.53 -5.16 16.91
CA GLN A 557 -14.51 -6.18 16.82
C GLN A 557 -13.39 -5.74 15.87
N THR A 558 -12.18 -5.70 16.42
CA THR A 558 -10.91 -5.52 15.68
C THR A 558 -9.89 -6.45 16.31
N HIS A 559 -8.80 -6.79 15.61
CA HIS A 559 -7.73 -7.62 16.19
C HIS A 559 -7.20 -7.06 17.52
N ARG A 560 -7.09 -5.74 17.69
CA ARG A 560 -6.68 -5.10 18.95
C ARG A 560 -7.72 -5.25 20.06
N SER A 561 -9.00 -5.03 19.74
CA SER A 561 -10.06 -5.20 20.74
C SER A 561 -10.23 -6.67 21.12
N ASP A 562 -10.07 -7.62 20.17
CA ASP A 562 -10.17 -9.03 20.45
C ASP A 562 -8.97 -9.52 21.28
N MET A 563 -7.74 -9.06 20.98
CA MET A 563 -6.58 -9.29 21.82
C MET A 563 -6.80 -8.81 23.27
N LEU A 564 -7.35 -7.63 23.46
CA LEU A 564 -7.66 -7.11 24.82
C LEU A 564 -8.81 -7.88 25.47
N ARG A 565 -9.85 -8.28 24.73
CA ARG A 565 -10.92 -9.17 25.26
C ARG A 565 -10.35 -10.50 25.72
N GLY A 566 -9.42 -11.08 24.95
CA GLY A 566 -8.67 -12.26 25.35
C GLY A 566 -7.91 -12.06 26.65
N ALA A 567 -7.18 -10.95 26.77
CA ALA A 567 -6.42 -10.62 27.97
C ALA A 567 -7.32 -10.35 29.20
N LEU A 568 -8.44 -9.63 29.03
CA LEU A 568 -9.44 -9.41 30.09
C LEU A 568 -10.06 -10.74 30.55
N SER A 569 -10.43 -11.63 29.60
CA SER A 569 -10.97 -12.96 29.92
C SER A 569 -9.96 -13.80 30.67
N ARG A 570 -8.69 -13.80 30.26
CA ARG A 570 -7.60 -14.50 30.95
C ARG A 570 -7.40 -13.95 32.38
N GLY A 571 -7.46 -12.63 32.54
CA GLY A 571 -7.40 -12.00 33.87
C GLY A 571 -8.55 -12.39 34.80
N GLN A 572 -9.72 -12.67 34.26
CA GLN A 572 -10.90 -13.19 34.97
C GLN A 572 -10.89 -14.71 35.18
N GLY A 573 -9.85 -15.44 34.70
CA GLY A 573 -9.75 -16.89 34.78
C GLY A 573 -10.60 -17.65 33.77
N ALA A 574 -11.23 -16.96 32.80
CA ALA A 574 -12.08 -17.56 31.75
C ALA A 574 -11.22 -17.96 30.52
N ASN A 575 -10.40 -19.01 30.67
CA ASN A 575 -9.39 -19.38 29.68
C ASN A 575 -9.97 -19.76 28.31
N ASP A 576 -11.09 -20.52 28.26
CA ASP A 576 -11.72 -20.89 26.97
C ASP A 576 -12.17 -19.66 26.19
N ARG A 577 -12.71 -18.66 26.89
CA ARG A 577 -13.10 -17.38 26.31
C ARG A 577 -11.88 -16.56 25.87
N ALA A 578 -10.78 -16.64 26.61
CA ALA A 578 -9.53 -15.99 26.27
C ALA A 578 -8.96 -16.57 24.97
N ILE A 579 -8.91 -17.90 24.82
CA ILE A 579 -8.45 -18.61 23.62
C ILE A 579 -9.27 -18.16 22.41
N PHE A 580 -10.61 -18.19 22.52
CA PHE A 580 -11.50 -17.76 21.44
C PHE A 580 -11.16 -16.36 20.92
N TYR A 581 -10.96 -15.39 21.80
CA TYR A 581 -10.65 -14.01 21.39
C TYR A 581 -9.21 -13.86 20.88
N PHE A 582 -8.25 -14.59 21.40
CA PHE A 582 -6.87 -14.57 20.90
C PHE A 582 -6.78 -15.17 19.50
N GLU A 583 -7.48 -16.26 19.22
CA GLU A 583 -7.58 -16.84 17.88
C GLU A 583 -8.27 -15.88 16.90
N ASP A 584 -9.37 -15.27 17.30
CA ASP A 584 -10.02 -14.22 16.51
C ASP A 584 -9.07 -13.04 16.21
N ALA A 585 -8.25 -12.63 17.18
CA ALA A 585 -7.25 -11.58 17.00
C ALA A 585 -6.18 -11.99 15.97
N GLU A 586 -5.68 -13.23 16.01
CA GLU A 586 -4.72 -13.76 15.02
C GLU A 586 -5.33 -13.82 13.61
N VAL A 587 -6.55 -14.30 13.47
CA VAL A 587 -7.24 -14.39 12.17
C VAL A 587 -7.54 -13.03 11.56
N ARG A 588 -7.87 -12.03 12.39
CA ARG A 588 -8.19 -10.66 11.94
C ARG A 588 -6.97 -9.77 11.82
N ALA A 589 -5.79 -10.23 12.23
CA ALA A 589 -4.61 -9.39 12.33
C ALA A 589 -4.22 -8.79 10.96
N GLY A 590 -4.12 -7.48 10.93
CA GLY A 590 -3.53 -6.72 9.81
C GLY A 590 -2.12 -6.19 10.13
N GLU A 591 -1.62 -6.50 11.33
CA GLU A 591 -0.30 -6.19 11.86
C GLU A 591 0.22 -7.40 12.63
N ASP A 592 1.48 -7.38 13.02
CA ASP A 592 2.04 -8.44 13.86
C ASP A 592 1.42 -8.41 15.25
N ILE A 593 0.37 -9.22 15.43
CA ILE A 593 -0.41 -9.26 16.68
C ILE A 593 0.41 -9.86 17.84
N GLN A 594 1.39 -10.74 17.56
CA GLN A 594 2.24 -11.31 18.61
C GLN A 594 3.17 -10.23 19.15
N LYS A 595 3.83 -9.48 18.28
CA LYS A 595 4.65 -8.33 18.67
C LYS A 595 3.84 -7.31 19.45
N LEU A 596 2.66 -6.95 18.94
CA LEU A 596 1.76 -6.04 19.63
C LEU A 596 1.35 -6.59 21.01
N SER A 597 1.03 -7.88 21.11
CA SER A 597 0.65 -8.50 22.36
C SER A 597 1.78 -8.51 23.38
N LEU A 598 3.01 -8.74 22.93
CA LEU A 598 4.21 -8.68 23.76
C LEU A 598 4.46 -7.27 24.33
N GLU A 599 4.19 -6.23 23.53
CA GLU A 599 4.34 -4.84 23.95
C GLU A 599 3.19 -4.35 24.85
N TRP A 600 1.96 -4.79 24.58
CA TRP A 600 0.75 -4.24 25.21
C TRP A 600 0.27 -5.03 26.41
N LEU A 601 0.43 -6.33 26.40
CA LEU A 601 -0.08 -7.19 27.46
C LEU A 601 0.99 -7.37 28.54
N ARG A 602 0.54 -7.47 29.79
CA ARG A 602 1.36 -7.86 30.93
C ARG A 602 0.83 -9.20 31.42
N PRO A 603 1.30 -10.31 30.80
CA PRO A 603 0.79 -11.60 31.15
C PRO A 603 1.21 -11.99 32.58
N THR A 604 0.44 -12.89 33.17
CA THR A 604 0.69 -13.42 34.51
C THR A 604 2.08 -14.07 34.59
N PRO A 605 2.84 -13.86 35.68
CA PRO A 605 4.11 -14.53 35.87
C PRO A 605 3.97 -16.05 35.87
N VAL A 606 4.82 -16.74 35.10
CA VAL A 606 4.82 -18.21 34.93
C VAL A 606 6.23 -18.77 34.97
N ASN A 607 6.41 -19.99 35.54
CA ASN A 607 7.66 -20.72 35.39
C ASN A 607 7.68 -21.61 34.14
N ALA A 608 6.53 -21.88 33.54
CA ALA A 608 6.40 -22.70 32.34
C ALA A 608 5.34 -22.10 31.39
N LEU A 609 5.62 -22.12 30.12
CA LEU A 609 4.73 -21.69 29.05
C LEU A 609 4.60 -22.83 28.02
N ARG A 610 3.36 -23.19 27.68
CA ARG A 610 3.05 -24.08 26.57
C ARG A 610 2.69 -23.21 25.35
N LEU A 611 3.40 -23.44 24.24
CA LEU A 611 3.17 -22.68 23.01
C LEU A 611 2.07 -23.32 22.16
N GLY A 612 1.32 -22.50 21.46
CA GLY A 612 0.27 -22.93 20.53
C GLY A 612 -1.05 -23.36 21.18
N ASN A 613 -1.18 -23.24 22.51
CA ASN A 613 -2.39 -23.57 23.24
C ASN A 613 -3.42 -22.44 23.30
N GLY A 614 -3.19 -21.34 22.56
CA GLY A 614 -4.06 -20.16 22.56
C GLY A 614 -3.94 -19.21 23.76
N LEU A 615 -3.12 -19.56 24.80
CA LEU A 615 -2.89 -18.72 25.99
C LEU A 615 -1.50 -18.08 26.02
N ASP A 616 -0.72 -18.27 25.00
CA ASP A 616 0.68 -17.79 24.90
C ASP A 616 0.82 -16.35 24.39
N PHE A 617 -0.28 -15.64 24.18
CA PHE A 617 -0.29 -14.23 23.84
C PHE A 617 0.32 -13.34 24.95
N GLY A 618 1.19 -12.43 24.54
CA GLY A 618 1.93 -11.53 25.44
C GLY A 618 3.24 -12.12 25.97
N TYR A 619 3.59 -13.37 25.58
CA TYR A 619 4.84 -14.01 25.96
C TYR A 619 5.80 -14.23 24.78
N LEU A 620 5.36 -14.10 23.54
CA LEU A 620 6.16 -14.48 22.37
C LEU A 620 5.93 -13.56 21.16
N ASP A 621 6.93 -13.58 20.27
CA ASP A 621 6.93 -12.90 18.97
C ASP A 621 7.79 -13.68 17.96
N GLY A 622 7.42 -13.66 16.68
CA GLY A 622 8.16 -14.29 15.58
C GLY A 622 7.79 -15.76 15.34
N PHE A 623 6.59 -16.16 15.71
CA PHE A 623 6.08 -17.52 15.53
C PHE A 623 4.86 -17.57 14.60
N SER A 624 4.58 -18.75 14.01
CA SER A 624 3.35 -19.02 13.28
C SER A 624 2.12 -19.08 14.20
N PHE A 625 0.94 -19.29 13.62
CA PHE A 625 -0.25 -19.70 14.37
C PHE A 625 0.02 -20.96 15.20
N GLY A 626 -0.74 -21.15 16.28
CA GLY A 626 -0.72 -22.39 17.06
C GLY A 626 -1.21 -23.57 16.23
N GLU A 627 -0.55 -24.70 16.36
CA GLU A 627 -0.90 -25.95 15.70
C GLU A 627 -0.94 -27.09 16.71
N ASP A 628 -1.88 -28.05 16.49
CA ASP A 628 -1.95 -29.26 17.26
C ASP A 628 -1.08 -30.34 16.65
N GLY A 629 -0.33 -31.01 17.48
CA GLY A 629 0.50 -32.16 17.14
C GLY A 629 -0.07 -33.47 17.66
N PRO A 630 0.54 -34.63 17.30
CA PRO A 630 0.21 -35.89 17.90
C PRO A 630 0.43 -35.80 19.42
N PRO A 631 -0.47 -36.41 20.22
CA PRO A 631 -0.36 -36.38 21.67
C PRO A 631 0.95 -36.99 22.15
N ASP A 632 1.38 -36.61 23.34
CA ASP A 632 2.54 -37.18 24.00
C ASP A 632 2.27 -38.67 24.42
N LEU A 633 3.31 -39.38 24.80
CA LEU A 633 3.21 -40.81 25.19
C LEU A 633 2.25 -41.03 26.36
N ASP A 634 2.00 -40.00 27.17
CA ASP A 634 1.03 -40.03 28.30
C ASP A 634 -0.39 -39.63 27.87
N GLY A 635 -0.64 -39.38 26.55
CA GLY A 635 -1.93 -38.96 26.00
C GLY A 635 -2.21 -37.45 26.13
N THR A 636 -1.29 -36.67 26.66
CA THR A 636 -1.47 -35.20 26.77
C THR A 636 -1.51 -34.55 25.39
N PRO A 637 -2.53 -33.74 25.05
CA PRO A 637 -2.56 -32.99 23.80
C PRO A 637 -1.32 -32.12 23.70
N ARG A 638 -0.65 -32.18 22.55
CA ARG A 638 0.51 -31.35 22.25
C ARG A 638 0.09 -30.24 21.33
N SER A 639 0.36 -29.00 21.72
CA SER A 639 0.34 -27.84 20.86
C SER A 639 1.75 -27.28 20.63
N TYR A 640 1.97 -26.61 19.54
CA TYR A 640 3.26 -25.98 19.20
C TYR A 640 3.10 -24.80 18.26
N ARG A 641 4.16 -24.03 18.13
CA ARG A 641 4.29 -22.99 17.11
C ARG A 641 5.58 -23.20 16.31
N TRP A 642 5.53 -22.87 15.02
CA TRP A 642 6.72 -22.79 14.19
C TRP A 642 7.44 -21.47 14.40
N LEU A 643 8.75 -21.51 14.64
CA LEU A 643 9.61 -20.34 14.58
C LEU A 643 9.73 -19.89 13.11
N GLN A 644 9.60 -18.61 12.84
CA GLN A 644 9.68 -18.02 11.49
C GLN A 644 11.07 -17.41 11.20
N GLY A 645 12.12 -18.17 11.50
CA GLY A 645 13.51 -17.77 11.34
C GLY A 645 14.12 -17.16 12.59
N ALA A 646 13.48 -16.15 13.16
CA ALA A 646 13.86 -15.54 14.44
C ALA A 646 12.62 -15.24 15.27
N GLY A 647 12.73 -15.33 16.60
CA GLY A 647 11.64 -15.05 17.51
C GLY A 647 12.14 -14.80 18.93
N VAL A 648 11.24 -14.32 19.76
CA VAL A 648 11.48 -13.99 21.16
C VAL A 648 10.42 -14.67 22.03
N ILE A 649 10.85 -15.23 23.17
CA ILE A 649 9.98 -15.65 24.26
C ILE A 649 10.37 -14.84 25.48
N GLU A 650 9.39 -14.21 26.12
CA GLU A 650 9.60 -13.38 27.30
C GLU A 650 8.72 -13.89 28.44
N LEU A 651 9.35 -14.40 29.49
CA LEU A 651 8.69 -14.97 30.65
C LEU A 651 8.80 -14.01 31.83
N PRO A 652 7.72 -13.33 32.26
CA PRO A 652 7.66 -12.79 33.60
C PRO A 652 7.63 -13.97 34.59
N LEU A 653 8.48 -13.94 35.61
CA LEU A 653 8.67 -15.03 36.55
C LEU A 653 7.99 -14.70 37.88
N PRO A 654 7.39 -15.71 38.57
CA PRO A 654 6.77 -15.51 39.87
C PRO A 654 7.81 -15.31 40.99
N ALA A 655 9.06 -15.69 40.75
CA ALA A 655 10.18 -15.49 41.67
C ALA A 655 11.44 -15.03 40.89
N PRO A 656 12.36 -14.29 41.53
CA PRO A 656 13.61 -13.89 40.90
C PRO A 656 14.47 -15.11 40.53
N LEU A 657 15.20 -14.96 39.41
CA LEU A 657 16.20 -15.95 38.98
C LEU A 657 17.26 -16.15 40.05
N ARG A 658 17.72 -17.37 40.20
CA ARG A 658 18.77 -17.78 41.14
C ARG A 658 19.93 -18.41 40.41
N GLU A 659 21.09 -18.43 41.00
CA GLU A 659 22.23 -19.22 40.51
C GLU A 659 21.84 -20.67 40.33
N GLY A 660 22.21 -21.24 39.15
CA GLY A 660 21.91 -22.63 38.80
C GLY A 660 20.54 -22.83 38.13
N ASN A 661 19.71 -21.79 37.94
CA ASN A 661 18.50 -21.93 37.15
C ASN A 661 18.80 -22.38 35.71
N VAL A 662 17.92 -23.20 35.17
CA VAL A 662 18.03 -23.83 33.86
C VAL A 662 16.76 -23.54 33.05
N VAL A 663 16.91 -23.09 31.80
CA VAL A 663 15.82 -23.06 30.85
C VAL A 663 15.67 -24.42 30.21
N ARG A 664 14.50 -25.01 30.32
CA ARG A 664 14.09 -26.20 29.60
C ARG A 664 13.29 -25.80 28.38
N LEU A 665 13.79 -26.11 27.19
CA LEU A 665 13.17 -25.82 25.92
C LEU A 665 12.87 -27.12 25.17
N ARG A 666 11.61 -27.33 24.77
CA ARG A 666 11.21 -28.51 24.00
C ARG A 666 10.99 -28.13 22.54
N ALA A 667 11.77 -28.72 21.65
CA ALA A 667 11.80 -28.38 20.24
C ALA A 667 11.89 -29.62 19.33
N ALA A 668 11.41 -29.48 18.07
CA ALA A 668 11.58 -30.46 17.01
C ALA A 668 11.89 -29.74 15.68
N GLY A 669 12.71 -30.37 14.84
CA GLY A 669 13.05 -29.82 13.51
C GLY A 669 12.00 -30.15 12.45
N GLY A 670 11.95 -29.31 11.38
CA GLY A 670 11.04 -29.48 10.26
C GLY A 670 11.68 -30.07 9.00
N VAL A 671 13.02 -30.09 8.91
CA VAL A 671 13.76 -30.58 7.74
C VAL A 671 14.64 -31.78 8.10
N PRO A 672 14.88 -32.73 7.18
CA PRO A 672 15.78 -33.85 7.41
C PRO A 672 17.18 -33.39 7.87
N GLY A 673 17.71 -34.02 8.89
CA GLY A 673 18.97 -33.68 9.51
C GLY A 673 18.83 -32.81 10.77
N ASP A 674 19.95 -32.27 11.25
CA ASP A 674 20.00 -31.42 12.42
C ASP A 674 19.91 -29.96 12.00
N THR A 675 18.87 -29.26 12.46
CA THR A 675 18.73 -27.78 12.27
C THR A 675 19.40 -27.05 13.44
N PRO A 676 20.38 -26.16 13.20
CA PRO A 676 21.05 -25.43 14.27
C PRO A 676 20.13 -24.33 14.83
N LEU A 677 19.56 -24.55 16.00
CA LEU A 677 18.79 -23.55 16.74
C LEU A 677 19.72 -22.76 17.66
N ARG A 678 19.93 -21.49 17.40
CA ARG A 678 20.63 -20.58 18.29
C ARG A 678 19.68 -20.04 19.34
N VAL A 679 20.04 -20.22 20.60
CA VAL A 679 19.29 -19.73 21.75
C VAL A 679 20.17 -18.72 22.48
N THR A 680 19.73 -17.48 22.58
CA THR A 680 20.44 -16.40 23.26
C THR A 680 19.67 -16.00 24.52
N ILE A 681 20.36 -16.04 25.66
CA ILE A 681 19.86 -15.63 26.97
C ILE A 681 20.88 -14.66 27.56
N GLY A 682 20.49 -13.42 27.84
CA GLY A 682 21.44 -12.36 28.15
C GLY A 682 22.43 -12.19 26.99
N ASP A 683 23.74 -12.21 27.31
CA ASP A 683 24.81 -12.13 26.31
C ASP A 683 25.32 -13.50 25.84
N THR A 684 24.78 -14.59 26.39
CA THR A 684 25.20 -15.97 26.11
C THR A 684 24.37 -16.59 25.00
N THR A 685 25.04 -17.09 23.94
CA THR A 685 24.40 -17.82 22.84
C THR A 685 24.82 -19.30 22.83
N THR A 686 23.85 -20.19 22.87
CA THR A 686 24.03 -21.64 22.74
C THR A 686 23.40 -22.11 21.43
N THR A 687 24.10 -22.99 20.70
CA THR A 687 23.54 -23.63 19.48
C THR A 687 23.14 -25.05 19.77
N LEU A 688 21.87 -25.40 19.52
CA LEU A 688 21.27 -26.70 19.77
C LEU A 688 21.03 -27.42 18.43
N PRO A 689 21.43 -28.69 18.29
CA PRO A 689 21.08 -29.52 17.13
C PRO A 689 19.65 -30.04 17.29
N VAL A 690 18.71 -29.48 16.51
CA VAL A 690 17.29 -29.88 16.57
C VAL A 690 16.98 -30.77 15.39
N ARG A 691 16.61 -32.04 15.70
CA ARG A 691 16.40 -33.10 14.71
C ARG A 691 14.97 -33.11 14.16
N ALA A 692 14.83 -33.41 12.88
CA ALA A 692 13.52 -33.47 12.20
C ALA A 692 12.59 -34.52 12.84
N GLY A 693 11.36 -34.09 13.14
CA GLY A 693 10.28 -34.92 13.66
C GLY A 693 10.51 -35.49 15.05
N GLU A 694 11.68 -35.24 15.66
CA GLU A 694 12.03 -35.76 16.99
C GLU A 694 11.91 -34.67 18.05
N TRP A 695 10.90 -34.76 18.90
CA TRP A 695 10.73 -33.85 20.03
C TRP A 695 11.74 -34.11 21.11
N ARG A 696 12.64 -33.16 21.36
CA ARG A 696 13.67 -33.22 22.42
C ARG A 696 13.54 -32.05 23.37
N THR A 697 13.86 -32.32 24.63
CA THR A 697 13.98 -31.30 25.68
C THR A 697 15.44 -30.93 25.86
N TYR A 698 15.78 -29.70 25.64
CA TYR A 698 17.11 -29.13 25.82
C TYR A 698 17.17 -28.39 27.15
N ARG A 699 18.29 -28.47 27.83
CA ARG A 699 18.55 -27.79 29.11
C ARG A 699 19.65 -26.77 28.87
N ILE A 700 19.38 -25.47 29.14
CA ILE A 700 20.26 -24.36 28.89
C ILE A 700 20.46 -23.61 30.21
N ALA A 701 21.69 -23.48 30.67
CA ALA A 701 21.97 -22.74 31.89
C ALA A 701 21.61 -21.27 31.74
N VAL A 702 20.95 -20.70 32.74
CA VAL A 702 20.70 -19.23 32.80
C VAL A 702 22.03 -18.57 33.22
N PRO A 703 22.50 -17.57 32.49
CA PRO A 703 23.72 -16.86 32.82
C PRO A 703 23.65 -16.16 34.18
N PRO A 704 24.72 -16.18 34.97
CA PRO A 704 24.72 -15.63 36.33
C PRO A 704 24.41 -14.13 36.40
N GLU A 705 24.70 -13.37 35.33
CA GLU A 705 24.39 -11.92 35.25
C GLU A 705 22.90 -11.61 35.27
N LEU A 706 22.02 -12.60 35.10
CA LEU A 706 20.57 -12.45 35.17
C LEU A 706 20.02 -12.78 36.55
N GLU A 707 20.84 -13.14 37.51
CA GLU A 707 20.42 -13.37 38.88
C GLU A 707 19.67 -12.18 39.48
N GLY A 708 18.61 -12.44 40.19
CA GLY A 708 17.73 -11.41 40.78
C GLY A 708 16.70 -10.82 39.82
N GLN A 709 16.78 -11.09 38.52
CA GLN A 709 15.79 -10.63 37.58
C GLN A 709 14.50 -11.45 37.66
N GLN A 710 13.34 -10.77 37.54
CA GLN A 710 12.01 -11.40 37.50
C GLN A 710 11.44 -11.51 36.10
N ARG A 711 12.25 -11.27 35.05
CA ARG A 711 11.87 -11.39 33.66
C ARG A 711 13.01 -12.05 32.89
N LEU A 712 12.69 -13.11 32.17
CA LEU A 712 13.63 -13.82 31.33
C LEU A 712 13.27 -13.64 29.86
N ARG A 713 14.19 -13.09 29.08
CA ARG A 713 14.07 -12.97 27.63
C ARG A 713 14.95 -14.01 26.93
N ILE A 714 14.34 -14.80 26.06
CA ILE A 714 14.98 -15.85 25.27
C ILE A 714 14.83 -15.48 23.81
N THR A 715 15.93 -15.24 23.13
CA THR A 715 15.91 -14.99 21.67
C THR A 715 16.30 -16.27 20.94
N LEU A 716 15.51 -16.63 19.94
CA LEU A 716 15.66 -17.83 19.14
C LEU A 716 15.97 -17.45 17.69
N ALA A 717 16.89 -18.16 17.03
CA ALA A 717 17.14 -17.99 15.61
C ALA A 717 17.57 -19.33 14.99
N ALA A 718 16.97 -19.68 13.84
CA ALA A 718 17.33 -20.88 13.10
C ALA A 718 17.09 -20.68 11.59
N PRO A 719 17.80 -21.43 10.71
CA PRO A 719 17.57 -21.38 9.27
C PRO A 719 16.13 -21.69 8.90
N THR A 720 15.61 -20.99 7.91
CA THR A 720 14.24 -21.19 7.40
C THR A 720 14.22 -22.17 6.23
N PHE A 721 13.07 -22.81 6.04
CA PHE A 721 12.74 -23.60 4.87
C PHE A 721 11.29 -23.32 4.44
N ILE A 722 10.94 -23.75 3.23
CA ILE A 722 9.58 -23.65 2.71
C ILE A 722 9.07 -25.08 2.48
N PRO A 723 8.04 -25.56 3.22
CA PRO A 723 7.59 -26.95 3.15
C PRO A 723 7.27 -27.45 1.74
N VAL A 724 6.60 -26.64 0.91
CA VAL A 724 6.24 -27.00 -0.47
C VAL A 724 7.46 -27.23 -1.38
N GLN A 725 8.65 -26.69 -1.07
CA GLN A 725 9.88 -27.00 -1.80
C GLN A 725 10.41 -28.38 -1.50
N LEU A 726 10.17 -28.90 -0.30
CA LEU A 726 10.58 -30.23 0.14
C LEU A 726 9.57 -31.29 -0.31
N ASN A 727 8.29 -30.97 -0.21
CA ASN A 727 7.19 -31.85 -0.63
C ASN A 727 6.05 -31.02 -1.26
N PRO A 728 5.93 -31.01 -2.58
CA PRO A 728 4.87 -30.24 -3.27
C PRO A 728 3.44 -30.63 -2.84
N ALA A 729 3.23 -31.86 -2.36
CA ALA A 729 1.90 -32.31 -1.92
C ALA A 729 1.40 -31.63 -0.64
N VAL A 730 2.31 -31.04 0.16
CA VAL A 730 1.92 -30.37 1.43
C VAL A 730 1.23 -29.04 1.16
N GLY A 731 1.54 -28.35 0.05
CA GLY A 731 0.92 -27.08 -0.33
C GLY A 731 1.30 -25.87 0.55
N ASP A 732 2.01 -26.06 1.66
CA ASP A 732 2.43 -25.01 2.58
C ASP A 732 3.63 -24.23 2.05
N ALA A 733 3.43 -22.93 1.82
CA ALA A 733 4.46 -22.03 1.31
C ALA A 733 5.00 -21.06 2.38
N ARG A 734 4.67 -21.26 3.66
CA ARG A 734 5.19 -20.42 4.76
C ARG A 734 6.71 -20.59 4.93
N LEU A 735 7.37 -19.55 5.43
CA LEU A 735 8.75 -19.62 5.90
C LEU A 735 8.74 -20.19 7.33
N LEU A 736 9.17 -21.42 7.49
CA LEU A 736 9.19 -22.15 8.76
C LEU A 736 10.63 -22.52 9.13
N SER A 737 10.85 -22.82 10.39
CA SER A 737 12.16 -23.22 10.91
C SER A 737 12.06 -24.45 11.82
N VAL A 738 11.99 -24.27 13.13
CA VAL A 738 11.81 -25.32 14.11
C VAL A 738 10.47 -25.17 14.85
N MET A 739 9.92 -26.26 15.31
CA MET A 739 8.73 -26.30 16.16
C MET A 739 9.13 -26.17 17.62
N ILE A 740 8.43 -25.34 18.38
CA ILE A 740 8.60 -25.17 19.82
C ILE A 740 7.26 -25.47 20.52
N SER A 741 7.25 -26.35 21.50
CA SER A 741 6.03 -26.71 22.26
C SER A 741 6.02 -26.13 23.67
N ASP A 742 7.15 -26.20 24.38
CA ASP A 742 7.22 -25.82 25.78
C ASP A 742 8.52 -25.07 26.09
N VAL A 743 8.42 -24.14 27.00
CA VAL A 743 9.56 -23.50 27.65
C VAL A 743 9.30 -23.39 29.14
N ALA A 744 10.27 -23.73 29.97
CA ALA A 744 10.15 -23.65 31.44
C ALA A 744 11.48 -23.22 32.07
N VAL A 745 11.41 -22.58 33.23
CA VAL A 745 12.54 -22.22 34.09
C VAL A 745 12.48 -23.09 35.34
N GLU A 746 13.56 -23.86 35.56
CA GLU A 746 13.75 -24.78 36.68
C GLU A 746 14.86 -24.31 37.61
#